data_2070b8a2d19b0c1c0cb3f96550097bb9
#
_entry.id   2070b8a2d19b0c1c0cb3f96550097bb9
#
_cell.length_a   1.000
_cell.length_b   1.000
_cell.length_c   1.000
_cell.angle_alpha   90.00
_cell.angle_beta   90.00
_cell.angle_gamma   90.00
#
_symmetry.space_group_name_H-M   'P 1'
#
loop_
_entity.id
_entity.type
_entity.pdbx_description
1 polymer ?
#
loop_
_entity_poly.entity_id
_entity_poly.type
_entity_poly.pdbx_seq_one_letter_code
_entity_poly.pdbx_strand_id
1 'polypeptide(L)'
;MAASLAAHFPEIKTYRGRGLDDPTATTRFDLTPAGLHALVLSSEGTVIIEPAANRRPGEYVVYDQTVARQKAGSFSCLLVGADGADGADGAEQSLRSLAQPLRQLPRKGDANLAIGSTLRTYRLAVALTAEYTQTYGGGTIGGAFTAMTTTINAVNAIYERDLAIRLQLVNNETSIIFTNPGTDPYTSDDANSLLTQNQAVLDQRIGPANYDIGFVLDGHVYAFLPGKFLFQGAGQFQSVCVSGQKGKGVTILRSIEPSSSSAIWDVAHEFGHMFGALHTFNGTTEDCAPPSGRFAQVAYEPGSGSTIMGFRGGFAPNGTYLPLCTTEDLRSTDTYFHTASIEQIFNFITFGNGSSCPALTNTQNNPPTVDAGADYTIPARTPFSLTATASDLEADALTYCWEEFDLGAAGPPHTDNGNRPIFRSFAPEPFATRTFPRLSDILSGTSTFGESLPTTTRTLNFRVTVRDNHPGGGGVNTGAMHVNVVSSSGPFSVTQPASATIWQAGSSQTVTWDVANTSSAPVNCANVRILLSIDGGSSFPFTLASSTPNSGAATITLPNTPTSTARVKVEAIDNIFFNISLPNFRITPSGTGAPLLLTEANSNRALALDSVMFVRDPFSLTSPVNFGSDQRTRVMLFALGLELLPGEDISIVTAQAEDSAHTIYPLTVESLGKVSGFDWFTQVNVRLPDGLSGAGDVLVSVSLRGASSNKVIVGIR
;
A
#
# COMPACT_ATOMS: atom_id res chain seq x y z
N MET A 1 -17.99 17.28 -16.33
CA MET A 1 -19.34 17.62 -16.85
C MET A 1 -19.20 18.34 -18.18
N ALA A 2 -20.14 18.14 -19.11
CA ALA A 2 -20.26 18.96 -20.31
C ALA A 2 -20.66 20.40 -19.95
N ALA A 3 -20.29 21.38 -20.79
CA ALA A 3 -20.42 22.80 -20.44
C ALA A 3 -21.87 23.26 -20.15
N SER A 4 -22.87 22.76 -20.93
CA SER A 4 -24.27 23.09 -20.69
C SER A 4 -24.81 22.47 -19.39
N LEU A 5 -24.36 21.27 -19.03
CA LEU A 5 -24.73 20.59 -17.80
C LEU A 5 -24.12 21.33 -16.58
N ALA A 6 -22.89 21.77 -16.67
CA ALA A 6 -22.24 22.61 -15.66
C ALA A 6 -22.93 23.98 -15.45
N ALA A 7 -23.50 24.53 -16.52
CA ALA A 7 -24.30 25.75 -16.43
C ALA A 7 -25.67 25.53 -15.76
N HIS A 8 -26.23 24.34 -15.88
CA HIS A 8 -27.52 23.96 -15.26
C HIS A 8 -27.38 23.67 -13.75
N PHE A 9 -26.22 23.18 -13.31
CA PHE A 9 -25.89 22.89 -11.91
C PHE A 9 -24.61 23.65 -11.49
N PRO A 10 -24.67 24.99 -11.39
CA PRO A 10 -23.48 25.78 -11.09
C PRO A 10 -22.94 25.57 -9.68
N GLU A 11 -23.76 25.00 -8.78
CA GLU A 11 -23.38 24.61 -7.42
C GLU A 11 -22.56 23.33 -7.34
N ILE A 12 -22.55 22.50 -8.40
CA ILE A 12 -21.75 21.28 -8.46
C ILE A 12 -20.45 21.54 -9.22
N LYS A 13 -19.33 21.47 -8.54
CA LYS A 13 -18.00 21.71 -9.13
C LYS A 13 -17.08 20.56 -8.85
N THR A 14 -16.41 20.06 -9.90
CA THR A 14 -15.43 19.00 -9.82
C THR A 14 -14.04 19.53 -10.10
N TYR A 15 -13.07 19.06 -9.33
CA TYR A 15 -11.68 19.50 -9.38
C TYR A 15 -10.75 18.29 -9.44
N ARG A 16 -9.52 18.56 -9.86
CA ARG A 16 -8.38 17.65 -9.74
C ARG A 16 -7.23 18.39 -9.07
N GLY A 17 -6.38 17.64 -8.38
CA GLY A 17 -5.23 18.19 -7.69
C GLY A 17 -4.07 17.21 -7.59
N ARG A 18 -2.94 17.73 -7.15
CA ARG A 18 -1.73 16.98 -6.80
C ARG A 18 -1.32 17.37 -5.38
N GLY A 19 -0.77 16.41 -4.63
CA GLY A 19 -0.25 16.67 -3.30
C GLY A 19 0.93 17.64 -3.33
N LEU A 20 0.99 18.54 -2.35
CA LEU A 20 2.10 19.48 -2.18
C LEU A 20 3.24 18.84 -1.38
N ASP A 21 2.91 18.14 -0.30
CA ASP A 21 3.87 17.46 0.57
C ASP A 21 4.21 16.06 0.06
N ASP A 22 3.25 15.39 -0.59
CA ASP A 22 3.43 14.13 -1.31
C ASP A 22 3.17 14.33 -2.81
N PRO A 23 4.20 14.53 -3.63
CA PRO A 23 4.05 14.73 -5.07
C PRO A 23 3.58 13.48 -5.82
N THR A 24 3.54 12.29 -5.19
CA THR A 24 2.93 11.08 -5.76
C THR A 24 1.42 11.06 -5.62
N ALA A 25 0.88 11.84 -4.67
CA ALA A 25 -0.55 11.89 -4.41
C ALA A 25 -1.30 12.66 -5.50
N THR A 26 -2.34 12.03 -6.03
CA THR A 26 -3.31 12.66 -6.92
C THR A 26 -4.70 12.66 -6.28
N THR A 27 -5.50 13.65 -6.59
CA THR A 27 -6.85 13.74 -6.06
C THR A 27 -7.85 14.20 -7.10
N ARG A 28 -9.06 13.67 -6.97
CA ARG A 28 -10.26 14.29 -7.49
C ARG A 28 -11.21 14.60 -6.34
N PHE A 29 -11.72 15.82 -6.36
CA PHE A 29 -12.68 16.25 -5.35
C PHE A 29 -13.79 17.06 -6.00
N ASP A 30 -14.90 17.14 -5.32
CA ASP A 30 -16.05 17.95 -5.71
C ASP A 30 -16.56 18.79 -4.54
N LEU A 31 -17.15 19.91 -4.92
CA LEU A 31 -17.93 20.76 -4.04
C LEU A 31 -19.38 20.74 -4.55
N THR A 32 -20.27 20.28 -3.72
CA THR A 32 -21.68 20.08 -4.05
C THR A 32 -22.55 20.64 -2.93
N PRO A 33 -23.88 20.73 -3.10
CA PRO A 33 -24.78 21.05 -2.00
C PRO A 33 -24.69 20.08 -0.81
N ALA A 34 -24.20 18.85 -1.03
CA ALA A 34 -23.97 17.87 0.02
C ALA A 34 -22.64 18.13 0.78
N GLY A 35 -21.76 18.97 0.27
CA GLY A 35 -20.46 19.30 0.86
C GLY A 35 -19.27 18.95 -0.04
N LEU A 36 -18.08 18.86 0.57
CA LEU A 36 -16.84 18.43 -0.07
C LEU A 36 -16.74 16.91 -0.02
N HIS A 37 -16.46 16.30 -1.18
CA HIS A 37 -16.03 14.91 -1.27
C HIS A 37 -14.68 14.87 -1.98
N ALA A 38 -13.76 14.03 -1.52
CA ALA A 38 -12.47 13.85 -2.17
C ALA A 38 -12.00 12.39 -2.09
N LEU A 39 -11.44 11.92 -3.20
CA LEU A 39 -10.64 10.71 -3.27
C LEU A 39 -9.19 11.10 -3.50
N VAL A 40 -8.31 10.75 -2.56
CA VAL A 40 -6.87 10.96 -2.68
C VAL A 40 -6.21 9.60 -2.87
N LEU A 41 -5.51 9.44 -3.97
CA LEU A 41 -4.72 8.27 -4.32
C LEU A 41 -3.26 8.60 -4.06
N SER A 42 -2.62 7.93 -3.12
CA SER A 42 -1.22 8.15 -2.74
C SER A 42 -0.49 6.82 -2.55
N SER A 43 0.81 6.89 -2.40
CA SER A 43 1.66 5.75 -2.06
C SER A 43 1.40 5.19 -0.65
N GLU A 44 0.85 6.00 0.25
CA GLU A 44 0.48 5.57 1.60
C GLU A 44 -0.92 4.93 1.65
N GLY A 45 -1.63 4.92 0.53
CA GLY A 45 -2.95 4.34 0.38
C GLY A 45 -3.99 5.33 -0.17
N THR A 46 -5.23 4.89 -0.15
CA THR A 46 -6.37 5.68 -0.62
C THR A 46 -7.06 6.33 0.57
N VAL A 47 -7.18 7.65 0.54
CA VAL A 47 -7.87 8.45 1.55
C VAL A 47 -9.17 9.00 0.97
N ILE A 48 -10.24 8.90 1.75
CA ILE A 48 -11.56 9.45 1.42
C ILE A 48 -11.90 10.56 2.41
N ILE A 49 -12.40 11.66 1.87
CA ILE A 49 -12.92 12.78 2.63
C ILE A 49 -14.37 12.97 2.23
N GLU A 50 -15.28 12.96 3.21
CA GLU A 50 -16.71 13.15 2.97
C GLU A 50 -17.39 13.90 4.13
N PRO A 51 -18.55 14.54 3.89
CA PRO A 51 -19.33 15.15 4.96
C PRO A 51 -19.72 14.13 6.03
N ALA A 52 -19.64 14.52 7.30
CA ALA A 52 -20.01 13.65 8.40
C ALA A 52 -21.53 13.43 8.46
N ALA A 53 -21.97 12.18 8.30
CA ALA A 53 -23.36 11.82 8.45
C ALA A 53 -23.89 12.20 9.85
N ASN A 54 -25.07 12.82 9.92
CA ASN A 54 -25.75 13.25 11.16
C ASN A 54 -24.98 14.29 12.02
N ARG A 55 -24.04 15.06 11.43
CA ARG A 55 -23.26 16.08 12.13
C ARG A 55 -23.55 17.49 11.60
N ARG A 56 -22.90 18.47 12.23
CA ARG A 56 -23.10 19.88 11.88
C ARG A 56 -22.55 20.18 10.48
N PRO A 57 -23.17 21.11 9.73
CA PRO A 57 -22.59 21.57 8.47
C PRO A 57 -21.14 22.02 8.63
N GLY A 58 -20.26 21.56 7.75
CA GLY A 58 -18.82 21.87 7.79
C GLY A 58 -17.96 20.86 8.58
N GLU A 59 -18.56 19.81 9.16
CA GLU A 59 -17.81 18.67 9.72
C GLU A 59 -17.60 17.60 8.67
N TYR A 60 -16.37 17.08 8.58
CA TYR A 60 -15.95 16.06 7.61
C TYR A 60 -15.36 14.85 8.32
N VAL A 61 -15.51 13.69 7.71
CA VAL A 61 -14.81 12.47 8.10
C VAL A 61 -13.68 12.25 7.09
N VAL A 62 -12.50 11.96 7.61
CA VAL A 62 -11.32 11.57 6.84
C VAL A 62 -10.95 10.16 7.28
N TYR A 63 -10.88 9.23 6.36
CA TYR A 63 -10.51 7.86 6.67
C TYR A 63 -9.75 7.23 5.51
N ASP A 64 -8.90 6.26 5.85
CA ASP A 64 -8.26 5.43 4.85
C ASP A 64 -9.18 4.30 4.39
N GLN A 65 -8.82 3.69 3.28
CA GLN A 65 -9.59 2.60 2.68
C GLN A 65 -9.72 1.38 3.60
N THR A 66 -8.79 1.17 4.54
CA THR A 66 -8.85 0.01 5.47
C THR A 66 -10.01 0.14 6.45
N VAL A 67 -10.32 1.35 6.89
CA VAL A 67 -11.48 1.65 7.73
C VAL A 67 -12.78 1.54 6.93
N ALA A 68 -12.78 1.98 5.67
CA ALA A 68 -13.94 1.86 4.77
C ALA A 68 -14.35 0.41 4.53
N ARG A 69 -13.39 -0.51 4.45
CA ARG A 69 -13.63 -1.96 4.24
C ARG A 69 -14.54 -2.58 5.30
N GLN A 70 -14.51 -2.08 6.52
CA GLN A 70 -15.34 -2.62 7.63
C GLN A 70 -16.84 -2.37 7.45
N LYS A 71 -17.24 -1.51 6.52
CA LYS A 71 -18.64 -1.14 6.23
C LYS A 71 -19.14 -1.64 4.88
N ALA A 72 -18.28 -2.25 4.08
CA ALA A 72 -18.60 -2.66 2.71
C ALA A 72 -19.40 -3.95 2.64
N GLY A 73 -20.46 -3.98 1.85
CA GLY A 73 -21.14 -5.21 1.43
C GLY A 73 -20.23 -6.07 0.51
N SER A 74 -20.57 -7.35 0.33
CA SER A 74 -19.91 -8.22 -0.65
C SER A 74 -20.23 -7.75 -2.07
N PHE A 75 -19.28 -7.89 -2.99
CA PHE A 75 -19.47 -7.55 -4.40
C PHE A 75 -19.14 -8.75 -5.28
N SER A 76 -20.13 -9.22 -6.05
CA SER A 76 -19.95 -10.16 -7.15
C SER A 76 -20.54 -9.57 -8.43
N CYS A 77 -19.91 -9.85 -9.53
CA CYS A 77 -20.21 -9.31 -10.85
C CYS A 77 -20.60 -10.42 -11.82
N LEU A 78 -21.49 -10.10 -12.74
CA LEU A 78 -21.84 -10.92 -13.89
C LEU A 78 -21.20 -10.34 -15.15
N LEU A 79 -20.18 -11.01 -15.70
CA LEU A 79 -19.66 -10.64 -17.01
C LEU A 79 -20.62 -11.11 -18.10
N VAL A 80 -21.19 -10.17 -18.87
CA VAL A 80 -22.12 -10.48 -19.96
C VAL A 80 -21.42 -10.39 -21.32
N GLY A 81 -21.52 -11.50 -22.06
CA GLY A 81 -21.31 -11.55 -23.50
C GLY A 81 -19.89 -11.37 -24.01
N ALA A 82 -19.09 -12.43 -23.88
CA ALA A 82 -18.18 -12.69 -24.99
C ALA A 82 -18.87 -13.45 -26.13
N ASP A 83 -20.01 -14.13 -25.90
CA ASP A 83 -20.93 -14.62 -26.93
C ASP A 83 -22.31 -14.92 -26.33
N GLY A 84 -23.33 -14.38 -26.91
CA GLY A 84 -24.72 -14.63 -26.57
C GLY A 84 -25.14 -16.05 -26.97
N ALA A 85 -24.81 -17.02 -26.13
CA ALA A 85 -25.45 -18.33 -26.14
C ALA A 85 -25.12 -19.05 -24.82
N ASP A 86 -26.14 -19.56 -24.20
CA ASP A 86 -26.16 -20.42 -23.06
C ASP A 86 -25.16 -21.59 -23.20
N GLY A 87 -23.99 -21.51 -22.53
CA GLY A 87 -23.06 -22.63 -22.49
C GLY A 87 -21.58 -22.23 -22.32
N ALA A 88 -20.96 -22.76 -21.29
CA ALA A 88 -19.57 -22.53 -20.91
C ALA A 88 -18.52 -22.83 -22.01
N ASP A 89 -18.85 -23.55 -23.06
CA ASP A 89 -17.93 -23.96 -24.13
C ASP A 89 -17.74 -22.93 -25.25
N GLY A 90 -18.72 -22.06 -25.51
CA GLY A 90 -18.66 -21.03 -26.57
C GLY A 90 -17.83 -19.82 -26.16
N ALA A 91 -17.93 -19.37 -24.91
CA ALA A 91 -17.16 -18.28 -24.36
C ALA A 91 -15.65 -18.54 -24.37
N GLU A 92 -15.24 -19.78 -24.10
CA GLU A 92 -13.83 -20.17 -24.09
C GLU A 92 -13.20 -20.13 -25.51
N GLN A 93 -13.95 -20.42 -26.54
CA GLN A 93 -13.46 -20.46 -27.93
C GLN A 93 -13.28 -19.05 -28.54
N SER A 94 -14.20 -18.11 -28.29
CA SER A 94 -14.06 -16.71 -28.69
C SER A 94 -12.98 -15.99 -27.90
N LEU A 95 -12.90 -16.23 -26.60
CA LEU A 95 -11.84 -15.71 -25.75
C LEU A 95 -10.45 -16.24 -26.13
N ARG A 96 -10.38 -17.47 -26.65
CA ARG A 96 -9.13 -18.03 -27.23
C ARG A 96 -8.65 -17.25 -28.44
N SER A 97 -9.54 -16.70 -29.27
CA SER A 97 -9.16 -15.88 -30.41
C SER A 97 -8.68 -14.47 -30.03
N LEU A 98 -9.24 -13.91 -28.94
CA LEU A 98 -8.84 -12.63 -28.37
C LEU A 98 -7.60 -12.71 -27.47
N ALA A 99 -7.37 -13.89 -26.86
CA ALA A 99 -6.22 -14.15 -25.99
C ALA A 99 -4.93 -14.53 -26.76
N GLN A 100 -5.00 -14.69 -28.08
CA GLN A 100 -3.81 -15.04 -28.87
C GLN A 100 -2.65 -14.06 -28.73
N PRO A 101 -2.84 -12.73 -28.62
CA PRO A 101 -1.75 -11.81 -28.30
C PRO A 101 -1.17 -11.95 -26.90
N LEU A 102 -1.99 -12.38 -25.91
CA LEU A 102 -1.58 -12.51 -24.50
C LEU A 102 -0.83 -13.83 -24.19
N ARG A 103 -0.81 -14.78 -25.13
CA ARG A 103 -0.15 -16.10 -24.95
C ARG A 103 1.38 -16.09 -25.08
N GLN A 104 1.96 -15.02 -25.57
CA GLN A 104 3.41 -14.89 -25.55
C GLN A 104 3.80 -14.29 -24.20
N LEU A 105 4.48 -15.08 -23.36
CA LEU A 105 5.20 -14.54 -22.21
C LEU A 105 6.01 -13.36 -22.71
N PRO A 106 5.91 -12.16 -22.10
CA PRO A 106 6.67 -11.02 -22.57
C PRO A 106 8.15 -11.38 -22.55
N ARG A 107 8.76 -11.31 -23.71
CA ARG A 107 10.21 -11.35 -23.80
C ARG A 107 10.73 -10.05 -23.21
N LYS A 108 11.92 -10.08 -22.61
CA LYS A 108 12.61 -8.87 -22.17
C LYS A 108 12.54 -7.83 -23.29
N GLY A 109 11.79 -6.73 -23.05
CA GLY A 109 11.56 -5.67 -24.02
C GLY A 109 10.19 -5.59 -24.70
N ASP A 110 9.29 -6.60 -24.53
CA ASP A 110 7.98 -6.62 -25.23
C ASP A 110 6.86 -5.84 -24.51
N ALA A 111 7.08 -5.33 -23.31
CA ALA A 111 6.07 -4.67 -22.48
C ALA A 111 6.22 -3.13 -22.50
N ASN A 112 5.96 -2.48 -23.63
CA ASN A 112 5.86 -1.02 -23.68
C ASN A 112 4.39 -0.60 -23.77
N LEU A 113 3.74 -0.42 -22.62
CA LEU A 113 2.35 0.08 -22.57
C LEU A 113 2.23 1.57 -22.93
N ALA A 114 3.24 2.37 -22.79
CA ALA A 114 3.38 3.78 -23.22
C ALA A 114 2.06 4.59 -23.17
N ILE A 115 1.36 4.56 -22.03
CA ILE A 115 0.12 5.33 -21.77
C ILE A 115 0.54 6.70 -21.23
N GLY A 116 -0.20 7.77 -21.52
CA GLY A 116 -0.03 9.09 -20.88
C GLY A 116 -0.01 10.26 -21.87
N SER A 117 0.60 10.14 -23.03
CA SER A 117 0.71 11.23 -24.02
C SER A 117 -0.63 11.70 -24.59
N THR A 118 -1.67 10.86 -24.53
CA THR A 118 -3.00 11.14 -25.05
C THR A 118 -4.08 10.79 -24.05
N LEU A 119 -4.81 11.80 -23.59
CA LEU A 119 -6.04 11.62 -22.81
C LEU A 119 -7.19 11.29 -23.74
N ARG A 120 -7.88 10.19 -23.46
CA ARG A 120 -9.08 9.76 -24.17
C ARG A 120 -10.33 10.12 -23.38
N THR A 121 -11.12 11.06 -23.87
CA THR A 121 -12.37 11.48 -23.23
C THR A 121 -13.56 10.83 -23.89
N TYR A 122 -14.31 10.00 -23.15
CA TYR A 122 -15.53 9.34 -23.56
C TYR A 122 -16.76 10.05 -23.00
N ARG A 123 -17.78 10.23 -23.83
CA ARG A 123 -19.09 10.78 -23.42
C ARG A 123 -19.85 9.69 -22.67
N LEU A 124 -20.05 9.91 -21.36
CA LEU A 124 -20.72 8.98 -20.46
C LEU A 124 -22.17 9.41 -20.21
N ALA A 125 -23.12 8.50 -20.41
CA ALA A 125 -24.51 8.65 -20.01
C ALA A 125 -24.80 7.70 -18.84
N VAL A 126 -25.19 8.23 -17.67
CA VAL A 126 -25.48 7.45 -16.45
C VAL A 126 -26.95 7.60 -16.09
N ALA A 127 -27.75 6.58 -16.38
CA ALA A 127 -29.13 6.56 -15.93
C ALA A 127 -29.20 6.25 -14.42
N LEU A 128 -30.15 6.88 -13.76
CA LEU A 128 -30.43 6.63 -12.33
C LEU A 128 -31.87 6.12 -12.19
N THR A 129 -32.02 4.94 -11.60
CA THR A 129 -33.36 4.40 -11.28
C THR A 129 -34.08 5.30 -10.25
N ALA A 130 -35.36 5.17 -10.14
CA ALA A 130 -36.11 5.91 -9.15
C ALA A 130 -35.72 5.48 -7.72
N GLU A 131 -35.36 4.22 -7.52
CA GLU A 131 -34.88 3.68 -6.26
C GLU A 131 -33.55 4.33 -5.86
N TYR A 132 -32.61 4.48 -6.80
CA TYR A 132 -31.38 5.24 -6.56
C TYR A 132 -31.66 6.68 -6.16
N THR A 133 -32.56 7.32 -6.92
CA THR A 133 -32.91 8.73 -6.69
C THR A 133 -33.58 8.94 -5.33
N GLN A 134 -34.42 8.01 -4.90
CA GLN A 134 -35.06 8.07 -3.57
C GLN A 134 -34.08 7.81 -2.46
N THR A 135 -33.21 6.81 -2.62
CA THR A 135 -32.26 6.38 -1.59
C THR A 135 -31.15 7.40 -1.36
N TYR A 136 -30.53 7.88 -2.46
CA TYR A 136 -29.29 8.69 -2.38
C TYR A 136 -29.49 10.14 -2.84
N GLY A 137 -30.58 10.44 -3.53
CA GLY A 137 -30.88 11.77 -4.06
C GLY A 137 -31.96 12.53 -3.27
N GLY A 138 -32.46 11.98 -2.17
CA GLY A 138 -33.56 12.57 -1.43
C GLY A 138 -34.84 12.75 -2.28
N GLY A 139 -35.06 11.88 -3.26
CA GLY A 139 -36.20 11.90 -4.17
C GLY A 139 -36.13 12.99 -5.25
N THR A 140 -35.01 13.68 -5.42
CA THR A 140 -34.88 14.81 -6.36
C THR A 140 -33.83 14.55 -7.44
N ILE A 141 -34.05 15.11 -8.64
CA ILE A 141 -33.07 15.03 -9.75
C ILE A 141 -31.74 15.66 -9.34
N GLY A 142 -31.75 16.84 -8.70
CA GLY A 142 -30.52 17.53 -8.31
C GLY A 142 -29.71 16.77 -7.25
N GLY A 143 -30.39 16.17 -6.26
CA GLY A 143 -29.73 15.35 -5.24
C GLY A 143 -29.13 14.07 -5.82
N ALA A 144 -29.86 13.35 -6.68
CA ALA A 144 -29.40 12.15 -7.35
C ALA A 144 -28.21 12.45 -8.29
N PHE A 145 -28.30 13.55 -9.06
CA PHE A 145 -27.22 14.02 -9.91
C PHE A 145 -25.96 14.38 -9.11
N THR A 146 -26.12 14.98 -7.93
CA THR A 146 -25.02 15.25 -6.99
C THR A 146 -24.31 13.97 -6.58
N ALA A 147 -25.05 13.00 -6.04
CA ALA A 147 -24.47 11.73 -5.58
C ALA A 147 -23.75 10.97 -6.69
N MET A 148 -24.35 10.86 -7.87
CA MET A 148 -23.75 10.23 -9.05
C MET A 148 -22.49 10.98 -9.51
N THR A 149 -22.50 12.31 -9.50
CA THR A 149 -21.33 13.12 -9.91
C THR A 149 -20.14 12.86 -9.00
N THR A 150 -20.34 12.72 -7.69
CA THR A 150 -19.29 12.37 -6.72
C THR A 150 -18.67 11.01 -7.05
N THR A 151 -19.50 9.98 -7.29
CA THR A 151 -19.01 8.64 -7.68
C THR A 151 -18.18 8.69 -8.97
N ILE A 152 -18.71 9.29 -10.03
CA ILE A 152 -18.03 9.36 -11.34
C ILE A 152 -16.76 10.22 -11.28
N ASN A 153 -16.76 11.28 -10.49
CA ASN A 153 -15.57 12.10 -10.27
C ASN A 153 -14.44 11.28 -9.59
N ALA A 154 -14.77 10.47 -8.60
CA ALA A 154 -13.84 9.59 -7.93
C ALA A 154 -13.32 8.45 -8.85
N VAL A 155 -14.21 7.82 -9.64
CA VAL A 155 -13.82 6.84 -10.67
C VAL A 155 -12.84 7.43 -11.67
N ASN A 156 -13.05 8.67 -12.11
CA ASN A 156 -12.12 9.38 -12.98
C ASN A 156 -10.71 9.55 -12.37
N ALA A 157 -10.56 9.59 -11.03
CA ALA A 157 -9.23 9.63 -10.42
C ALA A 157 -8.41 8.37 -10.79
N ILE A 158 -9.05 7.20 -10.74
CA ILE A 158 -8.45 5.91 -11.06
C ILE A 158 -8.15 5.80 -12.55
N TYR A 159 -9.15 6.10 -13.39
CA TYR A 159 -9.06 5.94 -14.84
C TYR A 159 -8.08 6.94 -15.49
N GLU A 160 -8.01 8.16 -15.01
CA GLU A 160 -7.02 9.14 -15.48
C GLU A 160 -5.61 8.78 -15.09
N ARG A 161 -5.39 8.28 -13.85
CA ARG A 161 -4.07 7.89 -13.36
C ARG A 161 -3.53 6.65 -14.07
N ASP A 162 -4.36 5.59 -14.19
CA ASP A 162 -3.89 4.29 -14.65
C ASP A 162 -3.96 4.12 -16.17
N LEU A 163 -4.85 4.87 -16.87
CA LEU A 163 -5.23 4.58 -18.25
C LEU A 163 -5.28 5.81 -19.17
N ALA A 164 -5.07 7.01 -18.63
CA ALA A 164 -5.32 8.28 -19.33
C ALA A 164 -6.72 8.32 -20.00
N ILE A 165 -7.74 7.80 -19.31
CA ILE A 165 -9.14 7.82 -19.72
C ILE A 165 -9.92 8.81 -18.86
N ARG A 166 -10.79 9.61 -19.49
CA ARG A 166 -11.74 10.50 -18.83
C ARG A 166 -13.16 10.16 -19.23
N LEU A 167 -14.05 10.05 -18.24
CA LEU A 167 -15.47 9.86 -18.41
C LEU A 167 -16.17 11.21 -18.19
N GLN A 168 -16.79 11.74 -19.25
CA GLN A 168 -17.44 13.06 -19.25
C GLN A 168 -18.95 12.90 -19.39
N LEU A 169 -19.71 13.30 -18.37
CA LEU A 169 -21.18 13.23 -18.40
C LEU A 169 -21.76 14.04 -19.58
N VAL A 170 -22.77 13.47 -20.25
CA VAL A 170 -23.43 14.06 -21.42
C VAL A 170 -24.28 15.29 -21.03
N ASN A 171 -24.65 16.13 -22.01
CA ASN A 171 -25.36 17.39 -21.79
C ASN A 171 -26.77 17.22 -21.22
N ASN A 172 -27.49 16.19 -21.64
CA ASN A 172 -28.90 15.94 -21.29
C ASN A 172 -29.08 14.82 -20.26
N GLU A 173 -28.09 14.68 -19.34
CA GLU A 173 -28.05 13.67 -18.27
C GLU A 173 -29.35 13.64 -17.45
N THR A 174 -29.94 14.80 -17.17
CA THR A 174 -31.15 14.90 -16.35
C THR A 174 -32.36 14.20 -16.94
N SER A 175 -32.37 13.93 -18.26
CA SER A 175 -33.47 13.22 -18.93
C SER A 175 -33.53 11.71 -18.64
N ILE A 176 -32.46 11.18 -18.04
CA ILE A 176 -32.33 9.76 -17.67
C ILE A 176 -32.23 9.56 -16.13
N ILE A 177 -32.59 10.57 -15.33
CA ILE A 177 -32.76 10.50 -13.89
C ILE A 177 -34.25 10.33 -13.57
N PHE A 178 -34.60 9.20 -12.99
CA PHE A 178 -35.99 8.86 -12.68
C PHE A 178 -36.28 9.08 -11.20
N THR A 179 -37.47 9.57 -10.87
CA THR A 179 -37.86 9.90 -9.50
C THR A 179 -39.07 9.11 -8.98
N ASN A 180 -39.77 8.43 -9.87
CA ASN A 180 -40.99 7.69 -9.53
C ASN A 180 -40.88 6.20 -9.92
N PRO A 181 -40.76 5.28 -8.93
CA PRO A 181 -40.63 3.84 -9.18
C PRO A 181 -41.80 3.21 -9.95
N GLY A 182 -42.99 3.83 -9.92
CA GLY A 182 -44.16 3.33 -10.63
C GLY A 182 -44.18 3.65 -12.13
N THR A 183 -43.26 4.48 -12.63
CA THR A 183 -43.20 4.94 -14.01
C THR A 183 -41.81 4.91 -14.64
N ASP A 184 -40.80 4.58 -13.88
CA ASP A 184 -39.47 4.41 -14.48
C ASP A 184 -39.43 3.14 -15.34
N PRO A 185 -38.53 3.09 -16.34
CA PRO A 185 -38.49 2.00 -17.31
C PRO A 185 -37.66 0.79 -16.81
N TYR A 186 -37.23 0.78 -15.54
CA TYR A 186 -36.30 -0.19 -15.03
C TYR A 186 -36.95 -1.22 -14.10
N THR A 187 -36.45 -2.44 -14.17
CA THR A 187 -36.74 -3.49 -13.20
C THR A 187 -35.61 -3.53 -12.19
N SER A 188 -35.79 -2.80 -11.10
CA SER A 188 -34.76 -2.72 -10.04
C SER A 188 -34.38 -4.07 -9.49
N ASP A 189 -33.12 -4.18 -9.00
CA ASP A 189 -32.57 -5.36 -8.37
C ASP A 189 -32.34 -6.59 -9.28
N ASP A 190 -32.44 -6.39 -10.59
CA ASP A 190 -32.12 -7.41 -11.60
C ASP A 190 -31.12 -6.87 -12.64
N ALA A 191 -29.84 -7.19 -12.42
CA ALA A 191 -28.75 -6.70 -13.29
C ALA A 191 -28.95 -7.08 -14.78
N ASN A 192 -29.47 -8.27 -15.08
CA ASN A 192 -29.70 -8.70 -16.47
C ASN A 192 -30.77 -7.87 -17.19
N SER A 193 -31.88 -7.62 -16.51
CA SER A 193 -32.95 -6.76 -17.02
C SER A 193 -32.45 -5.33 -17.18
N LEU A 194 -31.76 -4.79 -16.17
CA LEU A 194 -31.19 -3.45 -16.18
C LEU A 194 -30.26 -3.20 -17.35
N LEU A 195 -29.38 -4.13 -17.72
CA LEU A 195 -28.48 -4.01 -18.87
C LEU A 195 -29.23 -3.79 -20.17
N THR A 196 -30.27 -4.60 -20.44
CA THR A 196 -31.04 -4.54 -21.66
C THR A 196 -31.91 -3.29 -21.70
N GLN A 197 -32.56 -2.97 -20.58
CA GLN A 197 -33.41 -1.78 -20.46
C GLN A 197 -32.58 -0.51 -20.60
N ASN A 198 -31.39 -0.45 -20.01
CA ASN A 198 -30.53 0.73 -20.08
C ASN A 198 -30.09 1.05 -21.50
N GLN A 199 -29.69 0.04 -22.29
CA GLN A 199 -29.36 0.27 -23.69
C GLN A 199 -30.55 0.91 -24.46
N ALA A 200 -31.76 0.40 -24.25
CA ALA A 200 -32.95 0.91 -24.92
C ALA A 200 -33.32 2.34 -24.45
N VAL A 201 -33.25 2.59 -23.14
CA VAL A 201 -33.52 3.91 -22.53
C VAL A 201 -32.54 4.97 -23.03
N LEU A 202 -31.26 4.67 -23.05
CA LEU A 202 -30.24 5.60 -23.52
C LEU A 202 -30.34 5.89 -25.00
N ASP A 203 -30.61 4.88 -25.83
CA ASP A 203 -30.83 5.07 -27.27
C ASP A 203 -32.07 5.94 -27.56
N GLN A 204 -33.12 5.78 -26.75
CA GLN A 204 -34.35 6.56 -26.90
C GLN A 204 -34.21 8.00 -26.40
N ARG A 205 -33.62 8.21 -25.23
CA ARG A 205 -33.62 9.52 -24.56
C ARG A 205 -32.41 10.38 -24.83
N ILE A 206 -31.23 9.76 -24.93
CA ILE A 206 -29.96 10.44 -25.23
C ILE A 206 -29.70 10.43 -26.73
N GLY A 207 -30.04 9.34 -27.38
CA GLY A 207 -29.74 9.05 -28.79
C GLY A 207 -28.37 8.39 -28.98
N PRO A 208 -28.27 7.35 -29.82
CA PRO A 208 -27.07 6.52 -29.93
C PRO A 208 -25.82 7.27 -30.44
N ALA A 209 -25.97 8.42 -31.07
CA ALA A 209 -24.87 9.25 -31.55
C ALA A 209 -24.29 10.18 -30.46
N ASN A 210 -24.95 10.32 -29.31
CA ASN A 210 -24.65 11.34 -28.32
C ASN A 210 -23.91 10.83 -27.09
N TYR A 211 -23.65 9.51 -26.97
CA TYR A 211 -22.86 8.91 -25.92
C TYR A 211 -21.93 7.83 -26.46
N ASP A 212 -20.87 7.53 -25.74
CA ASP A 212 -19.83 6.58 -26.10
C ASP A 212 -19.85 5.36 -25.19
N ILE A 213 -20.27 5.56 -23.95
CA ILE A 213 -20.45 4.56 -22.90
C ILE A 213 -21.69 4.94 -22.09
N GLY A 214 -22.52 3.96 -21.75
CA GLY A 214 -23.73 4.15 -20.97
C GLY A 214 -23.78 3.20 -19.79
N PHE A 215 -24.31 3.69 -18.68
CA PHE A 215 -24.36 2.99 -17.40
C PHE A 215 -25.69 3.24 -16.70
N VAL A 216 -26.10 2.33 -15.80
CA VAL A 216 -27.21 2.57 -14.88
C VAL A 216 -26.78 2.31 -13.44
N LEU A 217 -27.10 3.25 -12.57
CA LEU A 217 -26.97 3.07 -11.13
C LEU A 217 -28.35 2.79 -10.55
N ASP A 218 -28.48 1.65 -9.89
CA ASP A 218 -29.65 1.26 -9.13
C ASP A 218 -29.39 1.35 -7.64
N GLY A 219 -30.40 1.71 -6.86
CA GLY A 219 -30.30 1.87 -5.41
C GLY A 219 -31.39 1.07 -4.72
N HIS A 220 -31.00 0.07 -3.93
CA HIS A 220 -31.98 -0.70 -3.19
C HIS A 220 -31.62 -0.82 -1.70
N VAL A 221 -32.56 -0.45 -0.82
CA VAL A 221 -32.45 -0.69 0.62
C VAL A 221 -33.10 -2.02 0.94
N TYR A 222 -32.37 -3.10 0.88
CA TYR A 222 -32.88 -4.40 1.30
C TYR A 222 -32.50 -4.76 2.73
N ALA A 223 -33.47 -5.36 3.43
CA ALA A 223 -33.16 -6.25 4.52
C ALA A 223 -32.44 -7.48 3.92
N PHE A 224 -31.23 -7.73 4.39
CA PHE A 224 -30.40 -8.87 4.01
C PHE A 224 -31.22 -10.18 3.98
N LEU A 225 -31.36 -10.81 2.82
CA LEU A 225 -31.96 -12.12 2.69
C LEU A 225 -30.85 -13.16 2.76
N PRO A 226 -30.75 -13.96 3.85
CA PRO A 226 -29.76 -15.00 3.96
C PRO A 226 -29.87 -16.00 2.80
N GLY A 227 -28.76 -16.27 2.10
CA GLY A 227 -28.66 -17.31 1.09
C GLY A 227 -28.98 -16.91 -0.35
N LYS A 228 -29.18 -15.64 -0.66
CA LYS A 228 -29.23 -15.14 -2.04
C LYS A 228 -28.08 -14.16 -2.28
N PHE A 229 -27.03 -14.63 -2.90
CA PHE A 229 -26.04 -13.78 -3.56
C PHE A 229 -26.67 -13.29 -4.87
N LEU A 230 -27.09 -12.03 -4.88
CA LEU A 230 -27.53 -11.37 -6.10
C LEU A 230 -26.33 -10.58 -6.64
N PHE A 231 -26.04 -10.73 -7.92
CA PHE A 231 -25.00 -9.93 -8.58
C PHE A 231 -25.25 -8.44 -8.34
N GLN A 232 -24.21 -7.73 -7.91
CA GLN A 232 -24.31 -6.29 -7.61
C GLN A 232 -23.88 -5.43 -8.81
N GLY A 233 -23.21 -6.02 -9.80
CA GLY A 233 -22.79 -5.34 -10.99
C GLY A 233 -22.82 -6.25 -12.21
N ALA A 234 -22.86 -5.64 -13.38
CA ALA A 234 -22.65 -6.31 -14.67
C ALA A 234 -22.16 -5.32 -15.71
N GLY A 235 -21.14 -5.72 -16.48
CA GLY A 235 -20.63 -4.97 -17.61
C GLY A 235 -20.59 -5.82 -18.88
N GLN A 236 -21.14 -5.28 -19.99
CA GLN A 236 -20.98 -5.91 -21.30
C GLN A 236 -19.53 -5.79 -21.75
N PHE A 237 -18.86 -6.93 -21.92
CA PHE A 237 -17.45 -6.98 -22.30
C PHE A 237 -17.17 -6.27 -23.63
N GLN A 238 -16.14 -5.39 -23.67
CA GLN A 238 -15.70 -4.64 -24.86
C GLN A 238 -16.82 -3.84 -25.55
N SER A 239 -17.72 -3.25 -24.80
CA SER A 239 -18.90 -2.60 -25.32
C SER A 239 -18.73 -1.11 -25.65
N VAL A 240 -17.73 -0.44 -25.10
CA VAL A 240 -17.49 0.99 -25.33
C VAL A 240 -17.37 1.29 -26.83
N CYS A 241 -18.03 2.32 -27.31
CA CYS A 241 -18.17 2.70 -28.72
C CYS A 241 -18.99 1.73 -29.62
N VAL A 242 -19.44 0.58 -29.10
CA VAL A 242 -20.13 -0.43 -29.88
C VAL A 242 -21.64 -0.15 -29.92
N SER A 243 -22.17 0.13 -31.10
CA SER A 243 -23.62 0.41 -31.29
C SER A 243 -24.47 -0.75 -30.78
N GLY A 244 -25.52 -0.43 -30.02
CA GLY A 244 -26.44 -1.42 -29.43
C GLY A 244 -25.88 -2.22 -28.26
N GLN A 245 -24.62 -1.97 -27.82
CA GLN A 245 -23.98 -2.62 -26.70
C GLN A 245 -23.45 -1.64 -25.65
N LYS A 246 -23.07 -0.44 -26.06
CA LYS A 246 -22.36 0.55 -25.23
C LYS A 246 -23.16 1.11 -24.06
N GLY A 247 -24.48 0.88 -24.02
CA GLY A 247 -25.36 1.23 -22.90
C GLY A 247 -25.50 0.13 -21.84
N LYS A 248 -24.80 -1.01 -21.97
CA LYS A 248 -24.97 -2.18 -21.13
C LYS A 248 -23.92 -2.22 -20.00
N GLY A 249 -24.08 -1.35 -19.02
CA GLY A 249 -23.34 -1.38 -17.76
C GLY A 249 -24.28 -1.05 -16.59
N VAL A 250 -24.11 -1.71 -15.45
CA VAL A 250 -24.93 -1.53 -14.25
C VAL A 250 -24.13 -1.76 -12.97
N THR A 251 -24.45 -0.98 -11.95
CA THR A 251 -24.10 -1.29 -10.54
C THR A 251 -25.33 -1.04 -9.67
N ILE A 252 -25.65 -2.01 -8.82
CA ILE A 252 -26.74 -1.96 -7.84
C ILE A 252 -26.11 -1.67 -6.48
N LEU A 253 -26.29 -0.44 -5.98
CA LEU A 253 -25.78 -0.02 -4.68
C LEU A 253 -26.75 -0.45 -3.59
N ARG A 254 -26.41 -1.53 -2.87
CA ARG A 254 -27.22 -2.07 -1.80
C ARG A 254 -26.72 -1.58 -0.45
N SER A 255 -27.38 -0.53 0.08
CA SER A 255 -27.02 0.08 1.37
C SER A 255 -25.56 0.58 1.45
N ILE A 256 -24.96 0.90 0.29
CA ILE A 256 -23.60 1.43 0.17
C ILE A 256 -23.71 2.88 -0.27
N GLU A 257 -23.08 3.79 0.48
CA GLU A 257 -23.06 5.21 0.08
C GLU A 257 -22.32 5.39 -1.25
N PRO A 258 -22.85 6.20 -2.18
CA PRO A 258 -22.23 6.43 -3.50
C PRO A 258 -20.83 7.02 -3.45
N SER A 259 -20.47 7.75 -2.39
CA SER A 259 -19.14 8.30 -2.14
C SER A 259 -18.17 7.29 -1.53
N SER A 260 -18.65 6.13 -1.09
CA SER A 260 -17.81 5.13 -0.43
C SER A 260 -16.78 4.52 -1.38
N SER A 261 -15.65 4.10 -0.84
CA SER A 261 -14.61 3.39 -1.61
C SER A 261 -15.17 2.13 -2.29
N SER A 262 -16.16 1.49 -1.68
CA SER A 262 -16.79 0.29 -2.22
C SER A 262 -17.62 0.58 -3.46
N ALA A 263 -18.47 1.61 -3.44
CA ALA A 263 -19.24 2.02 -4.60
C ALA A 263 -18.34 2.48 -5.76
N ILE A 264 -17.29 3.24 -5.45
CA ILE A 264 -16.29 3.69 -6.42
C ILE A 264 -15.59 2.50 -7.06
N TRP A 265 -15.19 1.52 -6.24
CA TRP A 265 -14.53 0.30 -6.70
C TRP A 265 -15.46 -0.55 -7.60
N ASP A 266 -16.73 -0.76 -7.17
CA ASP A 266 -17.70 -1.54 -7.90
C ASP A 266 -17.99 -0.93 -9.29
N VAL A 267 -18.20 0.38 -9.36
CA VAL A 267 -18.42 1.10 -10.62
C VAL A 267 -17.16 1.07 -11.51
N ALA A 268 -15.97 1.24 -10.92
CA ALA A 268 -14.71 1.15 -11.66
C ALA A 268 -14.48 -0.25 -12.23
N HIS A 269 -14.88 -1.31 -11.52
CA HIS A 269 -14.80 -2.70 -11.94
C HIS A 269 -15.68 -2.94 -13.20
N GLU A 270 -16.95 -2.54 -13.15
CA GLU A 270 -17.86 -2.75 -14.26
C GLU A 270 -17.46 -1.94 -15.51
N PHE A 271 -16.98 -0.72 -15.35
CA PHE A 271 -16.37 -0.01 -16.47
C PHE A 271 -15.13 -0.75 -17.00
N GLY A 272 -14.34 -1.39 -16.14
CA GLY A 272 -13.22 -2.23 -16.56
C GLY A 272 -13.64 -3.30 -17.57
N HIS A 273 -14.76 -3.99 -17.34
CA HIS A 273 -15.33 -4.95 -18.29
C HIS A 273 -15.76 -4.29 -19.60
N MET A 274 -16.44 -3.16 -19.52
CA MET A 274 -16.87 -2.43 -20.72
C MET A 274 -15.69 -1.95 -21.56
N PHE A 275 -14.54 -1.65 -20.92
CA PHE A 275 -13.26 -1.33 -21.57
C PHE A 275 -12.40 -2.56 -21.89
N GLY A 276 -12.87 -3.79 -21.66
CA GLY A 276 -12.24 -5.02 -22.11
C GLY A 276 -11.33 -5.73 -21.10
N ALA A 277 -11.36 -5.38 -19.83
CA ALA A 277 -10.70 -6.12 -18.78
C ALA A 277 -11.53 -7.33 -18.33
N LEU A 278 -10.86 -8.44 -18.08
CA LEU A 278 -11.41 -9.66 -17.48
C LEU A 278 -10.97 -9.75 -16.03
N HIS A 279 -11.63 -10.64 -15.25
CA HIS A 279 -11.22 -10.92 -13.88
C HIS A 279 -9.81 -11.49 -13.81
N THR A 280 -8.98 -10.99 -12.90
CA THR A 280 -7.57 -11.35 -12.77
C THR A 280 -7.29 -12.42 -11.71
N PHE A 281 -8.28 -12.83 -10.94
CA PHE A 281 -8.14 -13.75 -9.81
C PHE A 281 -8.04 -15.25 -10.20
N ASN A 282 -7.37 -16.05 -9.35
CA ASN A 282 -7.10 -17.48 -9.57
C ASN A 282 -7.77 -18.40 -8.54
N GLY A 283 -8.82 -17.94 -7.85
CA GLY A 283 -9.54 -18.72 -6.84
C GLY A 283 -10.34 -19.89 -7.42
N THR A 284 -10.75 -20.81 -6.51
CA THR A 284 -11.46 -22.05 -6.84
C THR A 284 -12.78 -22.20 -6.10
N THR A 285 -13.08 -21.34 -5.14
CA THR A 285 -14.23 -21.53 -4.26
C THR A 285 -15.36 -20.56 -4.58
N GLU A 286 -16.60 -21.03 -4.50
CA GLU A 286 -17.84 -20.25 -4.68
C GLU A 286 -17.82 -19.36 -5.94
N ASP A 287 -17.99 -18.04 -5.81
CA ASP A 287 -18.06 -17.11 -6.94
C ASP A 287 -16.73 -16.99 -7.70
N CYS A 288 -15.60 -17.34 -7.08
CA CYS A 288 -14.31 -17.42 -7.75
C CYS A 288 -14.11 -18.71 -8.56
N ALA A 289 -14.97 -19.72 -8.36
CA ALA A 289 -14.82 -20.98 -9.06
C ALA A 289 -15.19 -20.87 -10.55
N PRO A 290 -14.47 -21.60 -11.43
CA PRO A 290 -14.95 -21.79 -12.79
C PRO A 290 -16.35 -22.47 -12.82
N PRO A 291 -17.23 -22.14 -13.79
CA PRO A 291 -17.00 -21.25 -14.92
C PRO A 291 -17.39 -19.79 -14.67
N SER A 292 -17.95 -19.45 -13.50
CA SER A 292 -18.70 -18.20 -13.34
C SER A 292 -17.86 -16.94 -13.14
N GLY A 293 -16.63 -17.02 -12.64
CA GLY A 293 -15.87 -15.83 -12.30
C GLY A 293 -14.44 -15.80 -12.84
N ARG A 294 -13.75 -16.94 -12.81
CA ARG A 294 -12.34 -17.05 -13.17
C ARG A 294 -12.11 -17.21 -14.68
N PHE A 295 -11.23 -16.39 -15.23
CA PHE A 295 -10.74 -16.49 -16.61
C PHE A 295 -9.28 -16.97 -16.61
N ALA A 296 -9.05 -18.26 -16.97
CA ALA A 296 -7.74 -18.92 -16.86
C ALA A 296 -6.61 -18.20 -17.60
N GLN A 297 -6.92 -17.48 -18.69
CA GLN A 297 -5.97 -16.75 -19.54
C GLN A 297 -5.49 -15.42 -18.95
N VAL A 298 -6.10 -14.95 -17.86
CA VAL A 298 -5.74 -13.70 -17.18
C VAL A 298 -5.73 -13.83 -15.66
N ALA A 299 -5.79 -15.04 -15.13
CA ALA A 299 -5.83 -15.33 -13.70
C ALA A 299 -4.45 -15.20 -13.04
N TYR A 300 -3.93 -13.97 -13.00
CA TYR A 300 -2.58 -13.63 -12.49
C TYR A 300 -2.54 -13.35 -10.99
N GLU A 301 -3.69 -13.11 -10.34
CA GLU A 301 -3.72 -12.80 -8.91
C GLU A 301 -4.12 -14.03 -8.08
N PRO A 302 -3.43 -14.33 -6.96
CA PRO A 302 -3.82 -15.42 -6.06
C PRO A 302 -5.23 -15.20 -5.48
N GLY A 303 -5.93 -16.28 -5.18
CA GLY A 303 -7.23 -16.26 -4.49
C GLY A 303 -8.27 -15.38 -5.18
N SER A 304 -8.94 -14.49 -4.44
CA SER A 304 -9.95 -13.55 -4.96
C SER A 304 -9.37 -12.35 -5.73
N GLY A 305 -8.04 -12.23 -5.81
CA GLY A 305 -7.40 -11.01 -6.30
C GLY A 305 -7.43 -9.87 -5.28
N SER A 306 -6.73 -8.79 -5.58
CA SER A 306 -6.63 -7.61 -4.72
C SER A 306 -6.88 -6.29 -5.47
N THR A 307 -6.75 -6.29 -6.79
CA THR A 307 -6.92 -5.13 -7.66
C THR A 307 -8.37 -4.95 -8.12
N ILE A 308 -8.63 -3.91 -8.91
CA ILE A 308 -10.02 -3.56 -9.32
C ILE A 308 -10.74 -4.72 -9.99
N MET A 309 -10.07 -5.53 -10.81
CA MET A 309 -10.71 -6.68 -11.48
C MET A 309 -10.71 -7.97 -10.64
N GLY A 310 -10.42 -7.87 -9.34
CA GLY A 310 -10.62 -8.93 -8.36
C GLY A 310 -12.07 -9.04 -7.87
N PHE A 311 -12.32 -9.96 -6.95
CA PHE A 311 -13.57 -10.03 -6.18
C PHE A 311 -13.32 -9.70 -4.72
N ARG A 312 -14.32 -9.16 -4.04
CA ARG A 312 -14.24 -8.84 -2.62
C ARG A 312 -15.42 -9.41 -1.83
N GLY A 313 -15.14 -10.03 -0.72
CA GLY A 313 -16.13 -10.27 0.32
C GLY A 313 -16.56 -8.97 1.01
N GLY A 314 -17.60 -9.04 1.79
CA GLY A 314 -18.17 -7.90 2.51
C GLY A 314 -18.56 -8.23 3.93
N PHE A 315 -19.25 -7.30 4.60
CA PHE A 315 -19.75 -7.49 5.94
C PHE A 315 -21.28 -7.46 5.97
N ALA A 316 -21.87 -8.43 6.65
CA ALA A 316 -23.29 -8.38 7.00
C ALA A 316 -23.56 -7.21 7.98
N PRO A 317 -24.81 -6.74 8.10
CA PRO A 317 -25.17 -5.67 9.04
C PRO A 317 -24.81 -5.94 10.51
N ASN A 318 -24.65 -7.21 10.89
CA ASN A 318 -24.23 -7.64 12.23
C ASN A 318 -22.69 -7.67 12.40
N GLY A 319 -21.92 -7.19 11.41
CA GLY A 319 -20.47 -7.17 11.43
C GLY A 319 -19.78 -8.50 11.05
N THR A 320 -20.57 -9.55 10.68
CA THR A 320 -19.99 -10.82 10.22
C THR A 320 -19.43 -10.65 8.80
N TYR A 321 -18.16 -11.04 8.59
CA TYR A 321 -17.56 -11.05 7.27
C TYR A 321 -18.12 -12.16 6.39
N LEU A 322 -18.52 -11.82 5.18
CA LEU A 322 -19.07 -12.71 4.16
C LEU A 322 -18.06 -12.82 3.01
N PRO A 323 -17.23 -13.85 2.96
CA PRO A 323 -16.30 -14.06 1.85
C PRO A 323 -17.06 -14.49 0.60
N LEU A 324 -16.66 -14.00 -0.59
CA LEU A 324 -17.15 -14.51 -1.88
C LEU A 324 -16.37 -15.72 -2.38
N CYS A 325 -15.10 -15.81 -1.99
CA CYS A 325 -14.21 -16.89 -2.36
C CYS A 325 -13.82 -17.73 -1.13
N THR A 326 -14.68 -17.84 -0.16
CA THR A 326 -14.55 -18.54 1.14
C THR A 326 -13.17 -18.40 1.77
N THR A 327 -12.36 -19.48 1.74
CA THR A 327 -11.01 -19.51 2.33
C THR A 327 -9.93 -18.86 1.45
N GLU A 328 -10.26 -18.40 0.26
CA GLU A 328 -9.34 -17.84 -0.73
C GLU A 328 -9.48 -16.32 -0.88
N ASP A 329 -10.34 -15.67 -0.08
CA ASP A 329 -10.60 -14.24 -0.14
C ASP A 329 -9.45 -13.42 0.46
N LEU A 330 -8.80 -12.60 -0.36
CA LEU A 330 -7.71 -11.72 0.04
C LEU A 330 -8.17 -10.49 0.85
N ARG A 331 -9.48 -10.26 0.95
CA ARG A 331 -10.09 -9.13 1.67
C ARG A 331 -9.51 -7.78 1.24
N SER A 332 -9.25 -7.60 -0.04
CA SER A 332 -8.66 -6.38 -0.59
C SER A 332 -9.63 -5.66 -1.53
N THR A 333 -9.53 -4.33 -1.54
CA THR A 333 -10.28 -3.43 -2.43
C THR A 333 -9.36 -2.32 -2.91
N ASP A 334 -8.18 -2.66 -3.40
CA ASP A 334 -7.18 -1.68 -3.81
C ASP A 334 -7.66 -0.92 -5.06
N THR A 335 -7.48 0.41 -5.07
CA THR A 335 -8.03 1.32 -6.08
C THR A 335 -7.05 1.53 -7.23
N TYR A 336 -6.52 0.44 -7.79
CA TYR A 336 -5.70 0.45 -9.00
C TYR A 336 -5.93 -0.80 -9.84
N PHE A 337 -5.62 -0.71 -11.12
CA PHE A 337 -5.69 -1.85 -12.04
C PHE A 337 -4.40 -2.66 -12.01
N HIS A 338 -4.53 -3.99 -12.01
CA HIS A 338 -3.42 -4.92 -12.26
C HIS A 338 -2.81 -4.66 -13.66
N THR A 339 -1.51 -4.90 -13.81
CA THR A 339 -0.81 -4.71 -15.10
C THR A 339 -1.51 -5.43 -16.27
N ALA A 340 -2.10 -6.61 -16.03
CA ALA A 340 -2.86 -7.35 -17.06
C ALA A 340 -4.13 -6.61 -17.48
N SER A 341 -4.87 -6.03 -16.55
CA SER A 341 -6.07 -5.25 -16.84
C SER A 341 -5.72 -3.97 -17.60
N ILE A 342 -4.64 -3.29 -17.21
CA ILE A 342 -4.13 -2.11 -17.93
C ILE A 342 -3.81 -2.48 -19.39
N GLU A 343 -3.11 -3.60 -19.62
CA GLU A 343 -2.77 -4.09 -20.96
C GLU A 343 -4.01 -4.42 -21.80
N GLN A 344 -5.00 -5.11 -21.22
CA GLN A 344 -6.25 -5.43 -21.92
C GLN A 344 -7.01 -4.17 -22.31
N ILE A 345 -7.19 -3.23 -21.38
CA ILE A 345 -7.86 -1.95 -21.65
C ILE A 345 -7.10 -1.14 -22.69
N PHE A 346 -5.76 -1.03 -22.55
CA PHE A 346 -4.92 -0.32 -23.50
C PHE A 346 -5.07 -0.87 -24.93
N ASN A 347 -5.06 -2.19 -25.07
CA ASN A 347 -5.25 -2.84 -26.37
C ASN A 347 -6.63 -2.53 -26.97
N PHE A 348 -7.68 -2.57 -26.18
CA PHE A 348 -9.04 -2.27 -26.64
C PHE A 348 -9.22 -0.80 -27.04
N ILE A 349 -8.69 0.15 -26.26
CA ILE A 349 -8.81 1.60 -26.57
C ILE A 349 -7.81 2.09 -27.61
N THR A 350 -6.85 1.27 -28.02
CA THR A 350 -5.84 1.64 -29.02
C THR A 350 -6.08 0.93 -30.35
N PHE A 351 -6.39 -0.36 -30.31
CA PHE A 351 -6.49 -1.21 -31.50
C PHE A 351 -7.88 -1.80 -31.70
N GLY A 352 -8.73 -1.79 -30.66
CA GLY A 352 -10.10 -2.31 -30.71
C GLY A 352 -11.15 -1.22 -30.94
N ASN A 353 -12.42 -1.60 -30.78
CA ASN A 353 -13.57 -0.70 -30.99
C ASN A 353 -13.54 0.54 -30.07
N GLY A 354 -12.94 0.41 -28.87
CA GLY A 354 -12.79 1.52 -27.94
C GLY A 354 -11.98 2.72 -28.47
N SER A 355 -11.21 2.54 -29.56
CA SER A 355 -10.47 3.62 -30.22
C SER A 355 -11.31 4.54 -31.10
N SER A 356 -12.55 4.13 -31.44
CA SER A 356 -13.32 4.74 -32.55
C SER A 356 -14.12 5.99 -32.16
N CYS A 357 -14.38 6.24 -30.88
CA CYS A 357 -15.32 7.28 -30.47
C CYS A 357 -14.81 8.35 -29.50
N PRO A 358 -13.67 8.21 -28.78
CA PRO A 358 -13.26 9.22 -27.82
C PRO A 358 -12.74 10.49 -28.48
N ALA A 359 -12.93 11.62 -27.80
CA ALA A 359 -12.18 12.83 -28.07
C ALA A 359 -10.74 12.68 -27.55
N LEU A 360 -9.75 12.93 -28.42
CA LEU A 360 -8.34 12.81 -28.09
C LEU A 360 -7.75 14.17 -27.76
N THR A 361 -7.03 14.26 -26.63
CA THR A 361 -6.34 15.47 -26.19
C THR A 361 -4.90 15.12 -25.86
N ASN A 362 -3.95 15.88 -26.42
CA ASN A 362 -2.54 15.77 -26.03
C ASN A 362 -2.38 16.26 -24.59
N THR A 363 -1.81 15.45 -23.73
CA THR A 363 -1.58 15.76 -22.31
C THR A 363 -0.33 16.61 -22.10
N GLN A 364 0.60 16.61 -23.06
CA GLN A 364 1.99 17.10 -22.91
C GLN A 364 2.80 16.32 -21.85
N ASN A 365 2.33 15.15 -21.48
CA ASN A 365 2.96 14.22 -20.58
C ASN A 365 3.57 13.05 -21.37
N ASN A 366 4.79 12.64 -21.04
CA ASN A 366 5.42 11.46 -21.58
C ASN A 366 5.35 10.31 -20.57
N PRO A 367 5.04 9.08 -20.99
CA PRO A 367 5.10 7.95 -20.06
C PRO A 367 6.54 7.75 -19.56
N PRO A 368 6.73 7.29 -18.30
CA PRO A 368 8.05 7.05 -17.74
C PRO A 368 8.80 5.98 -18.54
N THR A 369 10.14 6.07 -18.55
CA THR A 369 11.00 4.96 -19.00
C THR A 369 11.17 3.97 -17.86
N VAL A 370 11.21 2.66 -18.15
CA VAL A 370 11.25 1.61 -17.15
C VAL A 370 12.22 0.51 -17.56
N ASP A 371 13.09 0.09 -16.63
CA ASP A 371 13.91 -1.11 -16.74
C ASP A 371 13.70 -1.96 -15.47
N ALA A 372 13.21 -3.17 -15.64
CA ALA A 372 12.97 -4.13 -14.56
C ALA A 372 14.26 -4.84 -14.06
N GLY A 373 15.38 -4.61 -14.73
CA GLY A 373 16.67 -5.23 -14.41
C GLY A 373 16.90 -6.58 -15.11
N ALA A 374 17.88 -7.32 -14.60
CA ALA A 374 18.29 -8.62 -15.14
C ALA A 374 17.44 -9.78 -14.63
N ASP A 375 17.50 -10.90 -15.33
CA ASP A 375 16.97 -12.17 -14.85
C ASP A 375 17.92 -12.81 -13.82
N TYR A 376 17.35 -13.49 -12.81
CA TYR A 376 18.14 -14.12 -11.75
C TYR A 376 17.75 -15.57 -11.53
N THR A 377 18.70 -16.33 -10.95
CA THR A 377 18.43 -17.70 -10.46
C THR A 377 18.61 -17.71 -8.94
N ILE A 378 17.55 -18.09 -8.21
CA ILE A 378 17.51 -18.04 -6.75
C ILE A 378 17.21 -19.42 -6.15
N PRO A 379 17.59 -19.64 -4.86
CA PRO A 379 17.18 -20.83 -4.12
C PRO A 379 15.68 -20.79 -3.76
N ALA A 380 15.05 -21.96 -3.68
CA ALA A 380 13.69 -22.08 -3.19
C ALA A 380 13.57 -21.68 -1.70
N ARG A 381 12.37 -21.33 -1.24
CA ARG A 381 12.02 -20.98 0.15
C ARG A 381 12.88 -19.87 0.76
N THR A 382 13.40 -18.98 -0.07
CA THR A 382 14.31 -17.92 0.34
C THR A 382 13.77 -16.55 -0.08
N PRO A 383 13.71 -15.57 0.81
CA PRO A 383 13.30 -14.21 0.47
C PRO A 383 14.23 -13.55 -0.57
N PHE A 384 13.65 -12.69 -1.39
CA PHE A 384 14.38 -11.93 -2.41
C PHE A 384 13.77 -10.54 -2.60
N SER A 385 14.51 -9.65 -3.25
CA SER A 385 14.02 -8.30 -3.56
C SER A 385 14.23 -7.99 -5.04
N LEU A 386 13.22 -7.39 -5.67
CA LEU A 386 13.30 -6.88 -7.05
C LEU A 386 13.41 -5.37 -7.01
N THR A 387 14.29 -4.81 -7.85
CA THR A 387 14.52 -3.37 -7.94
C THR A 387 14.50 -2.95 -9.41
N ALA A 388 13.62 -1.99 -9.74
CA ALA A 388 13.56 -1.38 -11.07
C ALA A 388 14.39 -0.09 -11.12
N THR A 389 14.69 0.36 -12.34
CA THR A 389 15.08 1.74 -12.59
C THR A 389 14.07 2.39 -13.52
N ALA A 390 13.74 3.64 -13.25
CA ALA A 390 12.81 4.39 -14.07
C ALA A 390 13.18 5.88 -14.07
N SER A 391 12.79 6.58 -15.12
CA SER A 391 12.90 8.04 -15.19
C SER A 391 11.72 8.64 -15.92
N ASP A 392 11.39 9.86 -15.57
CA ASP A 392 10.34 10.65 -16.18
C ASP A 392 10.92 11.90 -16.82
N LEU A 393 10.44 12.26 -18.02
CA LEU A 393 10.96 13.40 -18.77
C LEU A 393 10.56 14.74 -18.17
N GLU A 394 9.38 14.82 -17.60
CA GLU A 394 8.81 15.98 -16.93
C GLU A 394 9.26 16.07 -15.46
N ALA A 395 10.01 15.08 -14.98
CA ALA A 395 10.44 14.91 -13.59
C ALA A 395 9.26 14.77 -12.61
N ASP A 396 8.20 14.14 -13.04
CA ASP A 396 7.08 13.77 -12.18
C ASP A 396 7.47 12.69 -11.18
N ALA A 397 6.81 12.67 -10.02
CA ALA A 397 7.10 11.70 -8.97
C ALA A 397 6.56 10.31 -9.32
N LEU A 398 7.45 9.34 -9.38
CA LEU A 398 7.14 7.99 -9.81
C LEU A 398 6.65 7.11 -8.66
N THR A 399 5.71 6.21 -8.98
CA THR A 399 5.33 5.09 -8.12
C THR A 399 5.45 3.78 -8.86
N TYR A 400 5.80 2.72 -8.11
CA TYR A 400 6.14 1.40 -8.63
C TYR A 400 5.21 0.34 -8.07
N CYS A 401 4.75 -0.57 -8.92
CA CYS A 401 3.96 -1.72 -8.53
C CYS A 401 4.56 -2.98 -9.16
N TRP A 402 5.22 -3.81 -8.36
CA TRP A 402 5.73 -5.11 -8.79
C TRP A 402 4.65 -6.19 -8.65
N GLU A 403 4.35 -6.89 -9.73
CA GLU A 403 3.28 -7.88 -9.81
C GLU A 403 3.80 -9.19 -10.42
N GLU A 404 3.42 -10.32 -9.82
CA GLU A 404 3.64 -11.62 -10.46
C GLU A 404 2.75 -11.75 -11.70
N PHE A 405 3.31 -12.29 -12.77
CA PHE A 405 2.64 -12.43 -14.06
C PHE A 405 2.64 -13.88 -14.54
N ASP A 406 2.32 -14.78 -13.62
CA ASP A 406 2.23 -16.21 -13.85
C ASP A 406 0.79 -16.67 -14.03
N LEU A 407 0.58 -17.59 -14.97
CA LEU A 407 -0.69 -18.29 -15.18
C LEU A 407 -0.54 -19.76 -14.81
N GLY A 408 -1.54 -20.28 -14.09
CA GLY A 408 -1.54 -21.68 -13.69
C GLY A 408 -2.90 -22.20 -13.30
N ALA A 409 -2.93 -23.45 -12.87
CA ALA A 409 -4.16 -24.07 -12.40
C ALA A 409 -4.72 -23.30 -11.20
N ALA A 410 -6.03 -23.13 -11.17
CA ALA A 410 -6.74 -22.57 -10.04
C ALA A 410 -6.43 -23.31 -8.73
N GLY A 411 -6.42 -22.61 -7.61
CA GLY A 411 -6.22 -23.22 -6.29
C GLY A 411 -5.86 -22.25 -5.18
N PRO A 412 -5.68 -22.77 -3.97
CA PRO A 412 -5.44 -21.98 -2.78
C PRO A 412 -4.24 -21.05 -2.94
N PRO A 413 -4.36 -19.77 -2.49
CA PRO A 413 -3.36 -18.74 -2.73
C PRO A 413 -2.03 -18.93 -1.98
N HIS A 414 -1.97 -19.87 -1.03
CA HIS A 414 -0.79 -20.19 -0.21
C HIS A 414 -0.10 -21.49 -0.61
N THR A 415 -0.40 -22.04 -1.81
CA THR A 415 0.19 -23.29 -2.28
C THR A 415 0.91 -23.09 -3.61
N ASP A 416 2.20 -23.46 -3.66
CA ASP A 416 2.97 -23.50 -4.90
C ASP A 416 2.81 -24.86 -5.58
N ASN A 417 2.29 -24.88 -6.80
CA ASN A 417 2.17 -26.07 -7.64
C ASN A 417 3.12 -26.05 -8.86
N GLY A 418 4.03 -25.09 -8.90
CA GLY A 418 5.01 -24.92 -9.97
C GLY A 418 4.64 -23.91 -11.06
N ASN A 419 3.39 -23.45 -11.14
CA ASN A 419 2.99 -22.50 -12.19
C ASN A 419 1.90 -21.49 -11.80
N ARG A 420 1.15 -21.69 -10.71
CA ARG A 420 0.13 -20.71 -10.28
C ARG A 420 0.76 -19.46 -9.67
N PRO A 421 0.05 -18.32 -9.69
CA PRO A 421 0.49 -17.12 -8.97
C PRO A 421 0.50 -17.37 -7.46
N ILE A 422 1.56 -16.91 -6.78
CA ILE A 422 1.80 -17.10 -5.33
C ILE A 422 2.09 -15.80 -4.60
N PHE A 423 2.24 -14.68 -5.34
CA PHE A 423 2.43 -13.34 -4.78
C PHE A 423 1.33 -12.40 -5.24
N ARG A 424 0.59 -11.86 -4.28
CA ARG A 424 -0.47 -10.88 -4.54
C ARG A 424 0.09 -9.53 -4.96
N SER A 425 -0.74 -8.72 -5.64
CA SER A 425 -0.43 -7.33 -5.89
C SER A 425 -0.63 -6.47 -4.63
N PHE A 426 0.13 -5.38 -4.52
CA PHE A 426 0.00 -4.34 -3.50
C PHE A 426 -0.02 -2.96 -4.17
N ALA A 427 -0.60 -1.98 -3.48
CA ALA A 427 -0.70 -0.60 -3.96
C ALA A 427 0.67 -0.07 -4.44
N PRO A 428 0.69 0.78 -5.50
CA PRO A 428 1.91 1.40 -5.97
C PRO A 428 2.61 2.21 -4.87
N GLU A 429 3.92 2.02 -4.70
CA GLU A 429 4.76 2.68 -3.70
C GLU A 429 5.84 3.55 -4.37
N PRO A 430 6.39 4.59 -3.68
CA PRO A 430 7.45 5.45 -4.25
C PRO A 430 8.80 4.75 -4.33
N PHE A 431 8.92 3.54 -3.78
CA PHE A 431 10.15 2.76 -3.76
C PHE A 431 10.21 1.82 -4.95
N ALA A 432 11.31 1.89 -5.71
CA ALA A 432 11.53 1.02 -6.85
C ALA A 432 11.77 -0.46 -6.47
N THR A 433 11.99 -0.74 -5.18
CA THR A 433 12.28 -2.06 -4.65
C THR A 433 11.07 -2.65 -3.93
N ARG A 434 10.69 -3.89 -4.29
CA ARG A 434 9.75 -4.72 -3.53
C ARG A 434 10.45 -5.97 -3.02
N THR A 435 10.23 -6.30 -1.75
CA THR A 435 10.68 -7.53 -1.10
C THR A 435 9.57 -8.59 -1.13
N PHE A 436 9.94 -9.84 -1.42
CA PHE A 436 9.08 -11.01 -1.53
C PHE A 436 9.47 -12.11 -0.53
N PRO A 437 8.56 -12.51 0.41
CA PRO A 437 7.32 -11.83 0.76
C PRO A 437 7.61 -10.45 1.39
N ARG A 438 6.57 -9.72 1.81
CA ARG A 438 6.74 -8.40 2.45
C ARG A 438 7.75 -8.45 3.59
N LEU A 439 8.55 -7.38 3.73
CA LEU A 439 9.57 -7.30 4.79
C LEU A 439 8.96 -7.50 6.19
N SER A 440 7.76 -6.97 6.44
CA SER A 440 7.04 -7.18 7.71
C SER A 440 6.79 -8.66 8.03
N ASP A 441 6.47 -9.47 7.02
CA ASP A 441 6.24 -10.90 7.18
C ASP A 441 7.54 -11.64 7.50
N ILE A 442 8.62 -11.29 6.80
CA ILE A 442 9.96 -11.84 7.08
C ILE A 442 10.36 -11.52 8.52
N LEU A 443 10.16 -10.27 8.97
CA LEU A 443 10.58 -9.81 10.30
C LEU A 443 9.73 -10.39 11.43
N SER A 444 8.46 -10.64 11.21
CA SER A 444 7.56 -11.24 12.20
C SER A 444 7.57 -12.78 12.18
N GLY A 445 8.11 -13.39 11.12
CA GLY A 445 8.02 -14.84 10.89
C GLY A 445 6.59 -15.30 10.56
N THR A 446 5.75 -14.38 10.06
CA THR A 446 4.37 -14.66 9.64
C THR A 446 4.28 -14.67 8.10
N SER A 447 3.10 -14.92 7.57
CA SER A 447 2.84 -14.88 6.14
C SER A 447 1.54 -14.14 5.89
N THR A 448 1.60 -13.09 5.06
CA THR A 448 0.40 -12.44 4.53
C THR A 448 -0.29 -13.40 3.56
N PHE A 449 -1.61 -13.46 3.63
CA PHE A 449 -2.39 -14.32 2.75
C PHE A 449 -2.22 -13.88 1.28
N GLY A 450 -1.86 -14.86 0.43
CA GLY A 450 -1.48 -14.59 -0.97
C GLY A 450 -0.02 -14.14 -1.17
N GLU A 451 0.84 -14.32 -0.15
CA GLU A 451 2.30 -14.14 -0.23
C GLU A 451 2.99 -15.43 0.19
N SER A 452 3.50 -16.21 -0.74
CA SER A 452 4.13 -17.50 -0.46
C SER A 452 5.46 -17.64 -1.18
N LEU A 453 6.50 -18.06 -0.44
CA LEU A 453 7.78 -18.37 -1.06
C LEU A 453 7.68 -19.60 -1.97
N PRO A 454 8.30 -19.57 -3.15
CA PRO A 454 8.28 -20.71 -4.07
C PRO A 454 8.99 -21.93 -3.47
N THR A 455 8.36 -23.08 -3.59
CA THR A 455 8.85 -24.36 -3.05
C THR A 455 9.30 -25.34 -4.13
N THR A 456 8.93 -25.07 -5.37
CA THR A 456 9.19 -25.91 -6.54
C THR A 456 10.21 -25.24 -7.47
N THR A 457 10.86 -26.03 -8.33
CA THR A 457 11.64 -25.48 -9.45
C THR A 457 10.66 -24.91 -10.48
N ARG A 458 10.74 -23.59 -10.69
CA ARG A 458 9.86 -22.85 -11.60
C ARG A 458 10.52 -21.55 -12.06
N THR A 459 10.01 -20.95 -13.11
CA THR A 459 10.27 -19.55 -13.45
C THR A 459 9.09 -18.72 -12.95
N LEU A 460 9.37 -17.72 -12.15
CA LEU A 460 8.44 -16.65 -11.78
C LEU A 460 8.61 -15.52 -12.78
N ASN A 461 7.52 -15.06 -13.35
CA ASN A 461 7.48 -13.91 -14.25
C ASN A 461 7.02 -12.70 -13.46
N PHE A 462 7.75 -11.60 -13.52
CA PHE A 462 7.39 -10.37 -12.84
C PHE A 462 7.25 -9.23 -13.82
N ARG A 463 6.30 -8.36 -13.55
CA ARG A 463 6.20 -7.03 -14.17
C ARG A 463 6.27 -5.95 -13.11
N VAL A 464 6.94 -4.86 -13.42
CA VAL A 464 6.84 -3.60 -12.68
C VAL A 464 6.05 -2.61 -13.52
N THR A 465 4.96 -2.11 -12.94
CA THR A 465 4.17 -1.02 -13.52
C THR A 465 4.60 0.28 -12.85
N VAL A 466 5.09 1.23 -13.63
CA VAL A 466 5.52 2.54 -13.15
C VAL A 466 4.52 3.60 -13.62
N ARG A 467 4.11 4.46 -12.69
CA ARG A 467 3.19 5.57 -12.89
C ARG A 467 3.86 6.89 -12.55
N ASP A 468 3.68 7.92 -13.37
CA ASP A 468 4.18 9.27 -13.10
C ASP A 468 3.22 10.12 -12.27
N ASN A 469 2.00 9.64 -12.07
CA ASN A 469 0.95 10.32 -11.30
C ASN A 469 0.63 11.73 -11.83
N HIS A 470 0.80 11.98 -13.15
CA HIS A 470 0.53 13.26 -13.76
C HIS A 470 -0.98 13.58 -13.74
N PRO A 471 -1.41 14.76 -13.17
CA PRO A 471 -2.82 15.07 -13.01
C PRO A 471 -3.58 15.23 -14.33
N GLY A 472 -4.58 14.39 -14.56
CA GLY A 472 -5.49 14.52 -15.71
C GLY A 472 -5.02 13.82 -16.98
N GLY A 473 -4.15 12.84 -16.83
CA GLY A 473 -3.66 11.96 -17.90
C GLY A 473 -2.34 11.34 -17.47
N GLY A 474 -2.38 10.46 -16.45
CA GLY A 474 -1.20 9.81 -15.91
C GLY A 474 -0.47 8.97 -16.95
N GLY A 475 0.85 9.04 -16.93
CA GLY A 475 1.72 8.21 -17.72
C GLY A 475 1.98 6.87 -17.04
N VAL A 476 1.84 5.78 -17.79
CA VAL A 476 2.08 4.42 -17.30
C VAL A 476 2.95 3.67 -18.29
N ASN A 477 3.95 2.99 -17.76
CA ASN A 477 4.77 2.08 -18.54
C ASN A 477 5.17 0.86 -17.71
N THR A 478 5.62 -0.22 -18.35
CA THR A 478 5.95 -1.47 -17.69
C THR A 478 7.31 -1.99 -18.10
N GLY A 479 7.99 -2.67 -17.17
CA GLY A 479 9.15 -3.50 -17.41
C GLY A 479 8.87 -4.95 -16.99
N ALA A 480 9.59 -5.91 -17.56
CA ALA A 480 9.44 -7.34 -17.24
C ALA A 480 10.79 -8.00 -16.98
N MET A 481 10.78 -8.99 -16.06
CA MET A 481 11.94 -9.82 -15.74
C MET A 481 11.52 -11.21 -15.27
N HIS A 482 12.47 -12.13 -15.20
CA HIS A 482 12.26 -13.50 -14.77
C HIS A 482 13.13 -13.86 -13.55
N VAL A 483 12.54 -14.63 -12.64
CA VAL A 483 13.26 -15.22 -11.51
C VAL A 483 13.15 -16.74 -11.59
N ASN A 484 14.27 -17.40 -11.87
CA ASN A 484 14.35 -18.85 -11.95
C ASN A 484 14.59 -19.43 -10.56
N VAL A 485 13.66 -20.18 -10.03
CA VAL A 485 13.72 -20.83 -8.71
C VAL A 485 14.25 -22.24 -8.86
N VAL A 486 15.16 -22.65 -7.98
CA VAL A 486 15.78 -23.98 -7.97
C VAL A 486 15.50 -24.68 -6.64
N SER A 487 14.68 -25.72 -6.66
CA SER A 487 14.28 -26.46 -5.46
C SER A 487 15.37 -27.36 -4.87
N SER A 488 16.43 -27.64 -5.62
CA SER A 488 17.61 -28.35 -5.10
C SER A 488 18.55 -27.45 -4.28
N SER A 489 18.29 -26.13 -4.26
CA SER A 489 18.97 -25.13 -3.44
C SER A 489 17.95 -24.42 -2.55
N GLY A 490 18.33 -24.14 -1.26
CA GLY A 490 17.46 -23.44 -0.32
C GLY A 490 16.80 -24.37 0.71
N PRO A 491 16.29 -23.78 1.84
CA PRO A 491 16.29 -22.35 2.13
C PRO A 491 17.67 -21.82 2.53
N PHE A 492 18.11 -20.70 1.96
CA PHE A 492 19.23 -19.93 2.47
C PHE A 492 18.79 -19.23 3.75
N SER A 493 19.49 -19.45 4.88
CA SER A 493 19.00 -18.96 6.18
C SER A 493 20.13 -18.57 7.13
N VAL A 494 19.96 -17.44 7.84
CA VAL A 494 20.86 -17.02 8.91
C VAL A 494 20.61 -17.89 10.14
N THR A 495 21.67 -18.53 10.66
CA THR A 495 21.61 -19.44 11.82
C THR A 495 22.17 -18.81 13.09
N GLN A 496 23.09 -17.85 12.99
CA GLN A 496 23.56 -17.00 14.08
C GLN A 496 23.70 -15.54 13.61
N PRO A 497 23.25 -14.59 14.42
CA PRO A 497 22.69 -14.70 15.78
C PRO A 497 21.31 -15.39 15.81
N ALA A 498 21.09 -16.22 16.82
CA ALA A 498 19.84 -16.91 17.07
C ALA A 498 19.08 -16.29 18.27
N SER A 499 17.99 -16.93 18.69
CA SER A 499 17.23 -16.55 19.88
C SER A 499 18.11 -16.42 21.12
N ALA A 500 17.87 -15.39 21.93
CA ALA A 500 18.59 -15.09 23.17
C ALA A 500 20.09 -14.77 22.99
N THR A 501 20.58 -14.53 21.80
CA THR A 501 21.96 -14.09 21.57
C THR A 501 22.20 -12.72 22.18
N ILE A 502 23.29 -12.62 22.94
CA ILE A 502 23.79 -11.36 23.50
C ILE A 502 25.23 -11.17 23.03
N TRP A 503 25.48 -10.14 22.25
CA TRP A 503 26.78 -9.76 21.76
C TRP A 503 27.22 -8.44 22.40
N GLN A 504 28.52 -8.28 22.60
CA GLN A 504 29.09 -7.03 23.15
C GLN A 504 29.53 -6.12 22.01
N ALA A 505 29.15 -4.86 22.05
CA ALA A 505 29.60 -3.83 21.13
C ALA A 505 31.12 -3.75 21.04
N GLY A 506 31.68 -3.54 19.87
CA GLY A 506 33.14 -3.53 19.64
C GLY A 506 33.81 -4.91 19.66
N SER A 507 33.09 -5.99 19.99
CA SER A 507 33.66 -7.34 20.02
C SER A 507 33.66 -8.01 18.64
N SER A 508 34.54 -8.98 18.48
CA SER A 508 34.55 -9.88 17.33
C SER A 508 33.54 -11.00 17.53
N GLN A 509 32.67 -11.22 16.59
CA GLN A 509 31.58 -12.22 16.62
C GLN A 509 31.54 -13.02 15.32
N THR A 510 30.92 -14.19 15.36
CA THR A 510 30.75 -15.02 14.16
C THR A 510 29.29 -15.05 13.75
N VAL A 511 29.00 -14.54 12.55
CA VAL A 511 27.72 -14.73 11.88
C VAL A 511 27.77 -16.06 11.15
N THR A 512 26.71 -16.88 11.27
CA THR A 512 26.60 -18.13 10.53
C THR A 512 25.29 -18.22 9.76
N TRP A 513 25.33 -18.92 8.61
CA TRP A 513 24.17 -19.16 7.77
C TRP A 513 24.25 -20.54 7.08
N ASP A 514 23.10 -21.08 6.73
CA ASP A 514 23.04 -22.24 5.85
C ASP A 514 23.20 -21.79 4.39
N VAL A 515 24.25 -22.24 3.75
CA VAL A 515 24.54 -21.95 2.34
C VAL A 515 23.52 -22.63 1.41
N ALA A 516 22.95 -23.75 1.81
CA ALA A 516 21.89 -24.48 1.12
C ALA A 516 22.14 -24.69 -0.38
N ASN A 517 23.36 -25.08 -0.76
CA ASN A 517 23.83 -25.29 -2.16
C ASN A 517 23.84 -24.02 -3.04
N THR A 518 23.72 -22.82 -2.46
CA THR A 518 23.67 -21.58 -3.26
C THR A 518 25.01 -21.17 -3.85
N SER A 519 26.14 -21.66 -3.32
CA SER A 519 27.49 -21.39 -3.85
C SER A 519 27.82 -22.13 -5.15
N SER A 520 27.01 -23.13 -5.51
CA SER A 520 27.17 -23.96 -6.69
C SER A 520 26.16 -23.64 -7.79
N ALA A 521 26.41 -24.16 -9.01
CA ALA A 521 25.45 -24.05 -10.11
C ALA A 521 24.11 -24.71 -9.75
N PRO A 522 22.99 -24.14 -10.20
CA PRO A 522 22.84 -23.02 -11.12
C PRO A 522 22.76 -21.64 -10.44
N VAL A 523 22.75 -21.54 -9.08
CA VAL A 523 22.65 -20.26 -8.35
C VAL A 523 23.96 -19.49 -8.40
N ASN A 524 25.12 -20.15 -8.21
CA ASN A 524 26.47 -19.61 -8.34
C ASN A 524 26.78 -18.37 -7.48
N CYS A 525 26.17 -18.26 -6.29
CA CYS A 525 26.45 -17.16 -5.38
C CYS A 525 27.78 -17.37 -4.63
N ALA A 526 28.86 -16.81 -5.14
CA ALA A 526 30.20 -16.99 -4.57
C ALA A 526 30.41 -16.19 -3.29
N ASN A 527 29.82 -15.00 -3.19
CA ASN A 527 30.04 -14.07 -2.08
C ASN A 527 28.71 -13.52 -1.55
N VAL A 528 28.74 -13.17 -0.25
CA VAL A 528 27.62 -12.52 0.43
C VAL A 528 28.10 -11.25 1.14
N ARG A 529 27.18 -10.33 1.39
CA ARG A 529 27.35 -9.15 2.22
C ARG A 529 26.63 -9.34 3.55
N ILE A 530 27.20 -8.85 4.63
CA ILE A 530 26.60 -8.93 5.97
C ILE A 530 26.29 -7.53 6.46
N LEU A 531 25.04 -7.29 6.81
CA LEU A 531 24.52 -6.02 7.26
C LEU A 531 23.91 -6.15 8.66
N LEU A 532 23.91 -5.06 9.42
CA LEU A 532 23.32 -4.98 10.76
C LEU A 532 22.24 -3.91 10.79
N SER A 533 21.12 -4.29 11.36
CA SER A 533 20.02 -3.43 11.79
C SER A 533 20.07 -3.25 13.31
N ILE A 534 19.64 -2.08 13.79
CA ILE A 534 19.43 -1.77 15.20
C ILE A 534 17.99 -1.38 15.53
N ASP A 535 17.10 -1.43 14.53
CA ASP A 535 15.70 -1.00 14.56
C ASP A 535 14.71 -2.15 14.26
N GLY A 536 15.09 -3.38 14.60
CA GLY A 536 14.25 -4.56 14.39
C GLY A 536 14.22 -5.09 12.96
N GLY A 537 15.11 -4.61 12.09
CA GLY A 537 15.19 -5.01 10.68
C GLY A 537 14.48 -4.06 9.71
N SER A 538 13.99 -2.93 10.19
CA SER A 538 13.34 -1.91 9.35
C SER A 538 14.35 -1.25 8.41
N SER A 539 15.58 -1.06 8.86
CA SER A 539 16.71 -0.60 8.06
C SER A 539 18.02 -1.34 8.40
N PHE A 540 18.97 -1.32 7.48
CA PHE A 540 20.28 -1.99 7.65
C PHE A 540 21.44 -1.02 7.35
N PRO A 541 21.65 0.02 8.19
CA PRO A 541 22.60 1.08 7.91
C PRO A 541 24.06 0.69 8.13
N PHE A 542 24.35 -0.41 8.83
CA PHE A 542 25.71 -0.82 9.17
C PHE A 542 26.16 -2.00 8.31
N THR A 543 27.25 -1.82 7.57
CA THR A 543 27.89 -2.90 6.83
C THR A 543 28.94 -3.57 7.72
N LEU A 544 28.68 -4.82 8.13
CA LEU A 544 29.60 -5.64 8.92
C LEU A 544 30.67 -6.32 8.07
N ALA A 545 30.29 -6.75 6.86
CA ALA A 545 31.20 -7.24 5.82
C ALA A 545 30.65 -6.86 4.47
N SER A 546 31.39 -6.07 3.70
CA SER A 546 30.97 -5.65 2.35
C SER A 546 31.03 -6.79 1.33
N SER A 547 31.89 -7.77 1.54
CA SER A 547 32.00 -9.00 0.77
C SER A 547 32.73 -10.06 1.60
N THR A 548 32.18 -11.28 1.64
CA THR A 548 32.82 -12.46 2.24
C THR A 548 32.40 -13.70 1.44
N PRO A 549 33.23 -14.76 1.37
CA PRO A 549 32.85 -15.99 0.70
C PRO A 549 31.53 -16.58 1.26
N ASN A 550 30.68 -17.09 0.40
CA ASN A 550 29.45 -17.79 0.78
C ASN A 550 29.77 -19.20 1.28
N SER A 551 30.47 -19.27 2.43
CA SER A 551 30.98 -20.49 3.05
C SER A 551 30.23 -20.95 4.30
N GLY A 552 29.18 -20.22 4.70
CA GLY A 552 28.35 -20.53 5.85
C GLY A 552 28.76 -19.84 7.16
N ALA A 553 29.91 -19.14 7.20
CA ALA A 553 30.34 -18.39 8.37
C ALA A 553 31.28 -17.23 8.01
N ALA A 554 31.18 -16.16 8.79
CA ALA A 554 32.16 -15.05 8.75
C ALA A 554 32.32 -14.41 10.11
N THR A 555 33.58 -14.05 10.41
CA THR A 555 33.89 -13.26 11.61
C THR A 555 33.74 -11.78 11.27
N ILE A 556 33.00 -11.06 12.13
CA ILE A 556 32.70 -9.63 11.99
C ILE A 556 33.08 -8.89 13.28
N THR A 557 33.28 -7.59 13.18
CA THR A 557 33.43 -6.72 14.36
C THR A 557 32.17 -5.87 14.49
N LEU A 558 31.52 -5.91 15.64
CA LEU A 558 30.30 -5.12 15.87
C LEU A 558 30.65 -3.64 16.06
N PRO A 559 29.88 -2.73 15.46
CA PRO A 559 29.96 -1.32 15.78
C PRO A 559 29.54 -1.05 17.25
N ASN A 560 29.93 0.10 17.79
CA ASN A 560 29.48 0.49 19.12
C ASN A 560 28.06 1.07 19.10
N THR A 561 27.07 0.21 18.87
CA THR A 561 25.65 0.54 18.72
C THR A 561 24.79 -0.37 19.59
N PRO A 562 24.77 -0.16 20.92
CA PRO A 562 23.94 -0.97 21.83
C PRO A 562 22.46 -0.87 21.45
N THR A 563 21.77 -2.01 21.43
CA THR A 563 20.33 -2.09 21.13
C THR A 563 19.76 -3.42 21.63
N SER A 564 18.45 -3.46 21.90
CA SER A 564 17.70 -4.71 22.16
C SER A 564 17.04 -5.30 20.92
N THR A 565 17.09 -4.57 19.80
CA THR A 565 16.37 -4.91 18.55
C THR A 565 17.31 -5.15 17.37
N ALA A 566 18.53 -5.65 17.63
CA ALA A 566 19.48 -5.95 16.57
C ALA A 566 19.02 -7.10 15.68
N ARG A 567 19.32 -7.00 14.38
CA ARG A 567 19.19 -8.09 13.41
C ARG A 567 20.35 -8.09 12.43
N VAL A 568 20.73 -9.26 11.96
CA VAL A 568 21.72 -9.43 10.90
C VAL A 568 21.00 -9.85 9.63
N LYS A 569 21.33 -9.19 8.51
CA LYS A 569 20.96 -9.60 7.16
C LYS A 569 22.19 -10.15 6.44
N VAL A 570 22.07 -11.34 5.88
CA VAL A 570 23.07 -11.89 4.94
C VAL A 570 22.42 -11.90 3.56
N GLU A 571 23.02 -11.17 2.62
CA GLU A 571 22.49 -11.04 1.27
C GLU A 571 23.50 -11.40 0.21
N ALA A 572 23.05 -12.02 -0.86
CA ALA A 572 23.87 -12.40 -1.99
C ALA A 572 24.45 -11.17 -2.69
N ILE A 573 25.72 -11.24 -3.11
CA ILE A 573 26.33 -10.28 -4.03
C ILE A 573 26.09 -10.78 -5.45
N ASP A 574 25.74 -9.88 -6.35
CA ASP A 574 25.38 -10.17 -7.76
C ASP A 574 24.14 -11.08 -7.92
N ASN A 575 23.29 -11.15 -6.88
CA ASN A 575 22.01 -11.83 -6.89
C ASN A 575 21.02 -11.08 -5.96
N ILE A 576 19.76 -11.52 -5.93
CA ILE A 576 18.65 -10.79 -5.28
C ILE A 576 18.15 -11.43 -3.99
N PHE A 577 18.59 -12.63 -3.64
CA PHE A 577 18.14 -13.34 -2.44
C PHE A 577 18.91 -12.96 -1.19
N PHE A 578 18.26 -13.09 -0.04
CA PHE A 578 18.85 -12.80 1.27
C PHE A 578 18.11 -13.56 2.38
N ASN A 579 18.63 -13.46 3.59
CA ASN A 579 17.89 -13.84 4.79
C ASN A 579 18.25 -12.92 5.96
N ILE A 580 17.33 -12.81 6.93
CA ILE A 580 17.47 -11.97 8.13
C ILE A 580 17.37 -12.86 9.36
N SER A 581 18.24 -12.64 10.36
CA SER A 581 18.19 -13.36 11.63
C SER A 581 16.86 -13.14 12.36
N LEU A 582 16.29 -14.20 12.93
CA LEU A 582 15.07 -14.19 13.71
C LEU A 582 15.28 -14.96 15.03
N PRO A 583 14.71 -14.46 16.15
CA PRO A 583 14.15 -13.13 16.41
C PRO A 583 15.22 -12.04 16.57
N ASN A 584 14.85 -10.88 17.12
CA ASN A 584 15.82 -9.86 17.53
C ASN A 584 16.84 -10.43 18.52
N PHE A 585 18.10 -9.97 18.44
CA PHE A 585 19.14 -10.21 19.42
C PHE A 585 19.59 -8.91 20.10
N ARG A 586 20.37 -9.03 21.17
CA ARG A 586 20.82 -7.88 21.96
C ARG A 586 22.29 -7.58 21.71
N ILE A 587 22.61 -6.30 21.52
CA ILE A 587 23.97 -5.77 21.57
C ILE A 587 24.09 -4.95 22.84
N THR A 588 24.97 -5.42 23.75
CA THR A 588 25.28 -4.70 24.99
C THR A 588 26.42 -3.71 24.78
N PRO A 589 26.52 -2.64 25.60
CA PRO A 589 27.65 -1.73 25.55
C PRO A 589 29.00 -2.47 25.74
N SER A 590 30.07 -1.90 25.22
CA SER A 590 31.42 -2.41 25.43
C SER A 590 31.78 -2.25 26.90
N GLY A 591 32.00 -3.36 27.61
CA GLY A 591 31.99 -3.47 29.08
C GLY A 591 33.15 -2.88 29.85
N THR A 592 33.99 -2.00 29.31
CA THR A 592 35.08 -1.31 30.04
C THR A 592 35.30 0.13 29.60
N GLY A 593 34.41 0.66 28.73
CA GLY A 593 34.50 2.04 28.27
C GLY A 593 33.89 3.06 29.23
N ALA A 594 34.28 4.31 29.07
CA ALA A 594 33.60 5.44 29.69
C ALA A 594 32.10 5.42 29.34
N PRO A 595 31.21 5.78 30.27
CA PRO A 595 29.79 5.93 29.93
C PRO A 595 29.60 6.94 28.79
N LEU A 596 28.52 6.80 28.02
CA LEU A 596 28.16 7.77 27.00
C LEU A 596 26.81 8.39 27.36
N LEU A 597 26.81 9.69 27.67
CA LEU A 597 25.58 10.44 27.89
C LEU A 597 24.89 10.70 26.55
N LEU A 598 23.58 10.47 26.50
CA LEU A 598 22.77 10.68 25.32
C LEU A 598 22.46 12.15 25.10
N THR A 599 22.46 12.58 23.84
CA THR A 599 22.17 13.94 23.41
C THR A 599 20.99 13.99 22.46
N GLU A 600 20.42 15.17 22.28
CA GLU A 600 19.46 15.43 21.21
C GLU A 600 20.12 15.24 19.84
N ALA A 601 19.34 14.91 18.84
CA ALA A 601 19.82 14.67 17.49
C ALA A 601 20.58 15.90 16.96
N ASN A 602 21.77 15.68 16.42
CA ASN A 602 22.66 16.72 15.87
C ASN A 602 23.03 17.84 16.85
N SER A 603 23.06 17.56 18.14
CA SER A 603 23.34 18.52 19.21
C SER A 603 24.23 17.91 20.28
N ASN A 604 24.95 18.76 21.04
CA ASN A 604 25.62 18.38 22.27
C ASN A 604 24.74 18.58 23.53
N ARG A 605 23.49 19.02 23.34
CA ARG A 605 22.55 19.18 24.46
C ARG A 605 22.06 17.82 24.94
N ALA A 606 22.08 17.62 26.26
CA ALA A 606 21.68 16.38 26.88
C ALA A 606 20.21 16.02 26.59
N LEU A 607 19.95 14.73 26.40
CA LEU A 607 18.62 14.21 26.67
C LEU A 607 18.45 14.20 28.20
N ALA A 608 17.80 15.25 28.71
CA ALA A 608 17.62 15.47 30.12
C ALA A 608 16.21 15.90 30.47
N LEU A 609 15.69 15.41 31.60
CA LEU A 609 14.36 15.75 32.11
C LEU A 609 14.44 16.06 33.62
N ASP A 610 13.59 16.96 34.11
CA ASP A 610 13.27 17.02 35.54
C ASP A 610 12.65 15.68 35.95
N SER A 611 13.17 15.08 37.02
CA SER A 611 12.77 13.71 37.41
C SER A 611 11.36 13.60 37.99
N VAL A 612 10.72 14.73 38.31
CA VAL A 612 9.37 14.81 38.88
C VAL A 612 8.38 15.33 37.85
N MET A 613 8.70 16.42 37.16
CA MET A 613 7.81 17.12 36.23
C MET A 613 7.97 16.66 34.80
N PHE A 614 9.03 15.89 34.48
CA PHE A 614 9.37 15.41 33.12
C PHE A 614 9.48 16.55 32.06
N VAL A 615 9.84 17.75 32.53
CA VAL A 615 10.13 18.90 31.63
C VAL A 615 11.62 18.91 31.27
N ARG A 616 11.92 19.50 30.10
CA ARG A 616 13.29 19.68 29.61
C ARG A 616 13.97 20.91 30.21
N ASP A 617 15.27 21.00 30.02
CA ASP A 617 16.05 22.18 30.36
C ASP A 617 15.56 23.46 29.61
N PRO A 618 15.79 24.68 30.15
CA PRO A 618 16.64 24.97 31.31
C PRO A 618 15.97 24.68 32.65
N PHE A 619 16.72 24.05 33.56
CA PHE A 619 16.24 23.64 34.89
C PHE A 619 16.41 24.77 35.93
N SER A 620 15.38 25.00 36.73
CA SER A 620 15.53 25.78 37.98
C SER A 620 16.25 24.96 39.01
N LEU A 621 17.03 25.59 39.93
CA LEU A 621 17.71 24.87 41.01
C LEU A 621 16.75 24.21 42.00
N THR A 622 15.56 24.78 42.14
CA THR A 622 14.49 24.23 43.00
C THR A 622 13.28 23.89 42.14
N SER A 623 12.66 22.76 42.38
CA SER A 623 11.41 22.34 41.74
C SER A 623 10.23 22.79 42.60
N PRO A 624 9.19 23.41 41.98
CA PRO A 624 7.96 23.80 42.69
C PRO A 624 7.13 22.59 43.14
N VAL A 625 7.40 21.42 42.58
CA VAL A 625 6.73 20.16 42.92
C VAL A 625 7.80 19.17 43.38
N ASN A 626 7.92 19.00 44.70
CA ASN A 626 8.82 18.04 45.29
C ASN A 626 8.15 17.38 46.49
N PHE A 627 8.26 16.06 46.60
CA PHE A 627 7.58 15.27 47.63
C PHE A 627 8.44 15.12 48.93
N GLY A 628 9.65 15.72 48.95
CA GLY A 628 10.57 15.67 50.10
C GLY A 628 10.83 17.03 50.70
N SER A 629 11.60 17.07 51.82
CA SER A 629 12.06 18.30 52.48
C SER A 629 13.12 19.07 51.68
N ASP A 630 13.84 18.38 50.79
CA ASP A 630 14.85 18.98 49.89
C ASP A 630 14.21 19.36 48.57
N GLN A 631 14.00 20.66 48.36
CA GLN A 631 13.34 21.24 47.19
C GLN A 631 14.23 21.33 45.95
N ARG A 632 15.47 20.86 45.97
CA ARG A 632 16.39 20.94 44.82
C ARG A 632 15.93 20.07 43.68
N THR A 633 16.13 20.57 42.47
CA THR A 633 15.81 19.86 41.26
C THR A 633 16.69 18.62 41.06
N ARG A 634 16.07 17.51 40.71
CA ARG A 634 16.71 16.28 40.24
C ARG A 634 16.60 16.17 38.75
N VAL A 635 17.74 16.16 38.09
CA VAL A 635 17.84 16.00 36.66
C VAL A 635 18.09 14.54 36.32
N MET A 636 17.24 14.00 35.48
CA MET A 636 17.33 12.67 34.92
C MET A 636 18.16 12.75 33.64
N LEU A 637 19.30 12.13 33.60
CA LEU A 637 20.17 11.94 32.45
C LEU A 637 20.07 10.49 31.94
N PHE A 638 20.31 10.28 30.67
CA PHE A 638 20.33 8.93 30.10
C PHE A 638 21.71 8.59 29.55
N ALA A 639 22.21 7.40 29.90
CA ALA A 639 23.56 6.97 29.57
C ALA A 639 23.60 5.55 29.00
N LEU A 640 24.50 5.32 28.06
CA LEU A 640 24.95 4.00 27.63
C LEU A 640 26.19 3.57 28.43
N GLY A 641 26.37 2.26 28.62
CA GLY A 641 27.56 1.72 29.27
C GLY A 641 27.67 2.04 30.76
N LEU A 642 26.60 2.52 31.40
CA LEU A 642 26.54 2.80 32.82
C LEU A 642 25.86 1.65 33.55
N GLU A 643 26.61 0.58 33.84
CA GLU A 643 26.09 -0.63 34.50
C GLU A 643 26.97 -0.97 35.73
N LEU A 644 26.31 -1.23 36.86
CA LEU A 644 26.95 -1.73 38.04
C LEU A 644 27.23 -3.23 37.91
N LEU A 645 28.40 -3.69 38.34
CA LEU A 645 28.71 -5.11 38.43
C LEU A 645 28.06 -5.73 39.70
N PRO A 646 27.87 -7.05 39.73
CA PRO A 646 27.39 -7.70 40.94
C PRO A 646 28.25 -7.37 42.16
N GLY A 647 27.63 -6.79 43.22
CA GLY A 647 28.31 -6.36 44.44
C GLY A 647 28.77 -4.89 44.44
N GLU A 648 28.61 -4.15 43.35
CA GLU A 648 28.86 -2.71 43.33
C GLU A 648 27.58 -1.93 43.69
N ASP A 649 27.78 -0.76 44.31
CA ASP A 649 26.71 0.18 44.62
C ASP A 649 26.92 1.52 43.90
N ILE A 650 25.99 2.42 44.08
CA ILE A 650 25.95 3.71 43.38
C ILE A 650 27.17 4.61 43.67
N SER A 651 27.92 4.36 44.72
CA SER A 651 29.06 5.21 45.15
C SER A 651 30.23 5.21 44.14
N ILE A 652 30.29 4.23 43.27
CA ILE A 652 31.30 4.19 42.18
C ILE A 652 30.95 5.06 40.98
N VAL A 653 29.75 5.64 40.98
CA VAL A 653 29.27 6.57 39.92
C VAL A 653 29.37 7.98 40.46
N THR A 654 30.12 8.83 39.78
CA THR A 654 30.24 10.24 40.13
C THR A 654 29.74 11.10 38.98
N ALA A 655 29.23 12.28 39.27
CA ALA A 655 28.77 13.24 38.25
C ALA A 655 29.26 14.65 38.64
N GLN A 656 29.51 15.45 37.60
CA GLN A 656 29.91 16.85 37.77
C GLN A 656 29.34 17.74 36.67
N ALA A 657 29.17 19.02 36.99
CA ALA A 657 28.91 20.09 36.04
C ALA A 657 30.07 21.07 35.98
N GLU A 658 30.37 21.60 34.81
CA GLU A 658 31.40 22.60 34.59
C GLU A 658 30.75 23.83 33.93
N ASP A 659 30.90 25.00 34.54
CA ASP A 659 30.37 26.26 33.98
C ASP A 659 31.28 26.87 32.91
N SER A 660 30.87 28.01 32.31
CA SER A 660 31.66 28.73 31.31
C SER A 660 32.96 29.28 31.80
N ALA A 661 33.15 29.39 33.12
CA ALA A 661 34.40 29.82 33.80
C ALA A 661 35.30 28.60 34.15
N HIS A 662 34.96 27.41 33.72
CA HIS A 662 35.63 26.14 34.04
C HIS A 662 35.58 25.78 35.52
N THR A 663 34.63 26.33 36.27
CA THR A 663 34.41 25.90 37.67
C THR A 663 33.63 24.59 37.68
N ILE A 664 34.16 23.62 38.46
CA ILE A 664 33.56 22.28 38.57
C ILE A 664 32.69 22.22 39.82
N TYR A 665 31.45 21.79 39.61
CA TYR A 665 30.45 21.55 40.65
C TYR A 665 30.13 20.08 40.72
N PRO A 666 30.42 19.39 41.84
CA PRO A 666 30.04 17.99 42.02
C PRO A 666 28.51 17.88 42.10
N LEU A 667 27.94 16.97 41.31
CA LEU A 667 26.55 16.60 41.36
C LEU A 667 26.36 15.35 42.22
N THR A 668 25.35 15.36 43.06
CA THR A 668 25.01 14.16 43.83
C THR A 668 24.25 13.19 42.97
N VAL A 669 24.78 11.99 42.73
CA VAL A 669 24.04 10.89 42.07
C VAL A 669 23.15 10.24 43.12
N GLU A 670 21.83 10.31 42.93
CA GLU A 670 20.85 9.81 43.92
C GLU A 670 20.27 8.45 43.53
N SER A 671 20.16 8.13 42.25
CA SER A 671 19.68 6.82 41.79
C SER A 671 20.14 6.48 40.38
N LEU A 672 20.23 5.18 40.15
CA LEU A 672 20.42 4.57 38.83
C LEU A 672 19.27 3.60 38.58
N GLY A 673 18.74 3.57 37.35
CA GLY A 673 17.68 2.65 36.98
C GLY A 673 17.73 2.30 35.52
N LYS A 674 17.27 1.10 35.18
CA LYS A 674 17.02 0.74 33.80
C LYS A 674 15.70 1.38 33.33
N VAL A 675 15.66 1.84 32.11
CA VAL A 675 14.43 2.37 31.52
C VAL A 675 13.60 1.21 31.00
N SER A 676 12.37 1.12 31.48
CA SER A 676 11.44 0.03 31.09
C SER A 676 11.29 -0.06 29.58
N GLY A 677 11.51 -1.25 29.02
CA GLY A 677 11.51 -1.50 27.58
C GLY A 677 12.81 -1.15 26.85
N PHE A 678 13.81 -0.57 27.55
CA PHE A 678 15.11 -0.17 27.01
C PHE A 678 16.25 -0.56 27.96
N ASP A 679 16.41 -1.85 28.24
CA ASP A 679 17.36 -2.37 29.21
C ASP A 679 18.85 -2.05 28.92
N TRP A 680 19.14 -1.51 27.73
CA TRP A 680 20.49 -1.20 27.26
C TRP A 680 20.96 0.21 27.62
N PHE A 681 20.08 1.11 28.13
CA PHE A 681 20.52 2.38 28.69
C PHE A 681 20.02 2.59 30.12
N THR A 682 20.79 3.36 30.84
CA THR A 682 20.60 3.60 32.27
C THR A 682 20.18 5.05 32.45
N GLN A 683 19.14 5.26 33.24
CA GLN A 683 18.73 6.54 33.75
C GLN A 683 19.58 6.87 34.96
N VAL A 684 20.13 8.08 35.03
CA VAL A 684 20.93 8.61 36.17
C VAL A 684 20.22 9.83 36.71
N ASN A 685 19.79 9.81 37.93
CA ASN A 685 19.21 10.96 38.60
C ASN A 685 20.30 11.69 39.42
N VAL A 686 20.55 12.95 39.04
CA VAL A 686 21.51 13.82 39.69
C VAL A 686 20.82 15.00 40.33
N ARG A 687 21.21 15.38 41.53
CA ARG A 687 20.72 16.57 42.24
C ARG A 687 21.59 17.77 41.94
N LEU A 688 20.97 18.90 41.60
CA LEU A 688 21.64 20.16 41.33
C LEU A 688 22.10 20.84 42.63
N PRO A 689 23.37 21.27 42.77
CA PRO A 689 23.85 22.03 43.92
C PRO A 689 23.52 23.52 43.79
N ASP A 690 23.44 24.23 44.93
CA ASP A 690 23.12 25.67 44.96
C ASP A 690 24.13 26.54 44.20
N GLY A 691 25.40 26.06 44.12
CA GLY A 691 26.45 26.78 43.39
C GLY A 691 26.20 26.97 41.90
N LEU A 692 25.25 26.27 41.30
CA LEU A 692 24.89 26.43 39.89
C LEU A 692 23.89 27.56 39.64
N SER A 693 23.56 28.38 40.63
CA SER A 693 22.61 29.49 40.46
C SER A 693 23.08 30.50 39.39
N GLY A 694 22.27 30.65 38.33
CA GLY A 694 22.57 31.54 37.21
C GLY A 694 23.74 31.11 36.32
N ALA A 695 24.17 29.87 36.39
CA ALA A 695 25.30 29.37 35.58
C ALA A 695 25.01 29.29 34.07
N GLY A 696 23.74 29.35 33.67
CA GLY A 696 23.35 29.20 32.24
C GLY A 696 23.58 27.78 31.72
N ASP A 697 24.15 27.65 30.56
CA ASP A 697 24.54 26.34 29.99
C ASP A 697 25.81 25.81 30.67
N VAL A 698 25.73 24.61 31.24
CA VAL A 698 26.86 23.92 31.88
C VAL A 698 27.16 22.61 31.16
N LEU A 699 28.41 22.16 31.19
CA LEU A 699 28.85 20.88 30.65
C LEU A 699 28.78 19.81 31.75
N VAL A 700 27.89 18.87 31.60
CA VAL A 700 27.71 17.74 32.54
C VAL A 700 28.42 16.50 32.04
N SER A 701 29.10 15.80 32.96
CA SER A 701 29.69 14.48 32.73
C SER A 701 29.41 13.55 33.90
N VAL A 702 29.36 12.25 33.59
CA VAL A 702 29.19 11.16 34.56
C VAL A 702 30.37 10.22 34.41
N SER A 703 30.91 9.75 35.52
CA SER A 703 32.01 8.79 35.51
C SER A 703 31.60 7.50 36.21
N LEU A 704 32.02 6.38 35.66
CA LEU A 704 31.87 5.06 36.23
C LEU A 704 33.26 4.45 36.44
N ARG A 705 33.59 4.03 37.68
CA ARG A 705 34.89 3.48 38.01
C ARG A 705 36.08 4.39 37.60
N GLY A 706 35.85 5.71 37.62
CA GLY A 706 36.86 6.71 37.21
C GLY A 706 36.91 6.98 35.68
N ALA A 707 36.21 6.24 34.84
CA ALA A 707 36.12 6.52 33.44
C ALA A 707 34.98 7.54 33.16
N SER A 708 35.33 8.74 32.66
CA SER A 708 34.40 9.83 32.44
C SER A 708 33.71 9.73 31.09
N SER A 709 32.41 10.07 31.03
CA SER A 709 31.59 10.18 29.81
C SER A 709 32.04 11.34 28.91
N ASN A 710 31.42 11.45 27.73
CA ASN A 710 31.34 12.70 27.01
C ASN A 710 30.72 13.79 27.88
N LYS A 711 31.06 15.07 27.59
CA LYS A 711 30.44 16.22 28.22
C LYS A 711 29.21 16.64 27.37
N VAL A 712 28.06 16.84 28.02
CA VAL A 712 26.80 17.25 27.40
C VAL A 712 26.32 18.56 28.01
N ILE A 713 25.63 19.38 27.20
CA ILE A 713 25.12 20.68 27.64
C ILE A 713 23.79 20.49 28.38
N VAL A 714 23.69 21.09 29.56
CA VAL A 714 22.47 21.18 30.38
C VAL A 714 22.23 22.65 30.74
N GLY A 715 21.05 23.18 30.43
CA GLY A 715 20.70 24.57 30.76
C GLY A 715 20.22 24.69 32.21
N ILE A 716 20.77 25.68 32.96
CA ILE A 716 20.41 26.03 34.35
C ILE A 716 19.92 27.49 34.35
N ARG A 717 18.82 27.76 35.06
CA ARG A 717 18.23 29.09 35.21
C ARG A 717 18.12 29.54 36.69
#